data_13fa3a6b75fd985eb52ed1720a8144ed
#
_entry.id   13fa3a6b75fd985eb52ed1720a8144ed
#
_cell.length_a   1.000
_cell.length_b   1.000
_cell.length_c   1.000
_cell.angle_alpha   90.00
_cell.angle_beta   90.00
_cell.angle_gamma   90.00
#
_symmetry.space_group_name_H-M   'P 1'
#
loop_
_entity.id
_entity.type
_entity.pdbx_description
1 polymer ?
#
loop_
_entity_poly.entity_id
_entity_poly.type
_entity_poly.pdbx_seq_one_letter_code
_entity_poly.pdbx_strand_id
1 'polypeptide(L)'
;MSKDSKRDFYILYTLVFGVIAGFIYYQFAGNGKSLVWSHDGIPQHLNSLAYYGRYLREVLHTIFVEHKLELPMWDMNIGYGSDILTTLHYYVIGDPLTLLSVFVPENKTEVLYEVLIFLRIYLAGISFSVFCFYHKNPKQATFMGTLIYIFAGWTIYAAMKHPYFSNPMIYLPLVLMGIDKIYKREKPWLFIWATAVSAMSNFYFFYMICIFMFIYAAFRYFGIFSERSVKDVLGWLVKFIGYYAVALMIAAVIFIPVVMTIFGTDRFQAENYVPLLYDKIYYEKYLGDLIGENMIQWGVAGYSAVAMTGVFVLFSRKKKYLDLKLGFGLLNLFLLVPFAGHVLNGFSYVSNRWIWAYGMMIAYIFVKAYPELFTLTVREKKKIFVMTVAYCVLALFAKAARTQRNMAGVLVLVLAAFTVTSFGNIFLQGKYMCGLLSALLVVSIMLNVSYQYSYEKDYLSEFAAEEESLDKLESNTDKAVLAAGDSGVYRYDQYGALPYDNTSMYMGTNSTAYYFSLANSSISDFFSEMYLNTPWEQHYENLDGRTILDRLASVKYFVISGDNFRYLSYGYNKEKGSAGKGKSECRAYENENALPLGYTYDSYIPESEYEKMDVVKKQQALMDGVVLEESTLPEASVDADNENIQYRMETGDGCALSKGAIRVTKEGAQLKLVFHGLTDSENYLIADNLDYDSLSPRELIGNSQWKKMSEYDQNKVLDEDSRWRYWKESKEAAMTVSSNDVTKTIKIFTDKYNAYSGRHDFLCNMGYSRSGVRTMTITFANTGVYTYDKLRVVSQPVQGIEEKTVKLGEEALENVKMGTNEITGDISVSERKALVLPVPYSKGFTAYVDGKETKLQKANTMFMALELEPGSHEIRLTYCTPYLKAGMFFSVLGLVIYVMLVFRKKK
;
A
#
# COMPACT_ATOMS: atom_id res chain seq x y z
N MET A 1 13.34 -33.41 -24.94
CA MET A 1 14.68 -32.93 -24.52
C MET A 1 15.28 -33.97 -23.60
N SER A 2 16.52 -34.36 -23.83
CA SER A 2 17.28 -35.25 -22.94
C SER A 2 17.51 -34.57 -21.58
N LYS A 3 17.78 -35.35 -20.52
CA LYS A 3 18.05 -34.86 -19.18
C LYS A 3 19.27 -33.90 -19.16
N ASP A 4 20.32 -34.25 -19.91
CA ASP A 4 21.53 -33.42 -20.04
C ASP A 4 21.25 -32.07 -20.70
N SER A 5 20.40 -32.03 -21.73
CA SER A 5 20.02 -30.78 -22.39
C SER A 5 19.24 -29.81 -21.49
N LYS A 6 18.50 -30.30 -20.49
CA LYS A 6 17.83 -29.44 -19.50
C LYS A 6 18.84 -28.91 -18.48
N ARG A 7 19.75 -29.75 -18.02
CA ARG A 7 20.82 -29.32 -17.09
C ARG A 7 21.63 -28.17 -17.69
N ASP A 8 22.08 -28.31 -18.96
CA ASP A 8 22.83 -27.23 -19.59
C ASP A 8 22.04 -25.95 -19.78
N PHE A 9 20.70 -26.03 -19.95
CA PHE A 9 19.83 -24.85 -19.99
C PHE A 9 19.88 -24.12 -18.67
N TYR A 10 19.69 -24.80 -17.54
CA TYR A 10 19.66 -24.15 -16.24
C TYR A 10 21.03 -23.64 -15.79
N ILE A 11 22.13 -24.31 -16.20
CA ILE A 11 23.48 -23.79 -15.98
C ILE A 11 23.67 -22.46 -16.72
N LEU A 12 23.35 -22.43 -18.02
CA LEU A 12 23.45 -21.20 -18.82
C LEU A 12 22.53 -20.10 -18.29
N TYR A 13 21.30 -20.46 -17.92
CA TYR A 13 20.34 -19.53 -17.33
C TYR A 13 20.89 -18.91 -16.05
N THR A 14 21.41 -19.72 -15.12
CA THR A 14 21.98 -19.25 -13.86
C THR A 14 23.16 -18.31 -14.07
N LEU A 15 24.06 -18.66 -15.02
CA LEU A 15 25.22 -17.83 -15.33
C LEU A 15 24.82 -16.47 -15.90
N VAL A 16 23.92 -16.44 -16.90
CA VAL A 16 23.50 -15.18 -17.53
C VAL A 16 22.63 -14.37 -16.57
N PHE A 17 21.76 -15.03 -15.79
CA PHE A 17 21.02 -14.37 -14.72
C PHE A 17 21.98 -13.72 -13.72
N GLY A 18 23.00 -14.45 -13.26
CA GLY A 18 23.98 -13.92 -12.32
C GLY A 18 24.73 -12.70 -12.85
N VAL A 19 25.08 -12.68 -14.14
CA VAL A 19 25.72 -11.51 -14.77
C VAL A 19 24.80 -10.30 -14.79
N ILE A 20 23.53 -10.47 -15.18
CA ILE A 20 22.57 -9.35 -15.27
C ILE A 20 22.17 -8.89 -13.84
N ALA A 21 21.89 -9.80 -12.92
CA ALA A 21 21.59 -9.49 -11.53
C ALA A 21 22.79 -8.78 -10.84
N GLY A 22 24.01 -9.27 -11.08
CA GLY A 22 25.23 -8.61 -10.60
C GLY A 22 25.42 -7.20 -11.18
N PHE A 23 25.03 -6.99 -12.45
CA PHE A 23 25.05 -5.66 -13.05
C PHE A 23 24.00 -4.72 -12.43
N ILE A 24 22.79 -5.23 -12.14
CA ILE A 24 21.77 -4.47 -11.42
C ILE A 24 22.27 -4.12 -10.01
N TYR A 25 22.76 -5.10 -9.27
CA TYR A 25 23.29 -4.88 -7.91
C TYR A 25 24.43 -3.85 -7.90
N TYR A 26 25.33 -3.92 -8.88
CA TYR A 26 26.42 -2.95 -9.02
C TYR A 26 25.94 -1.51 -9.22
N GLN A 27 24.78 -1.28 -9.88
CA GLN A 27 24.22 0.07 -9.99
C GLN A 27 23.88 0.66 -8.63
N PHE A 28 23.44 -0.16 -7.67
CA PHE A 28 23.15 0.26 -6.30
C PHE A 28 24.44 0.36 -5.46
N ALA A 29 25.13 -0.74 -5.26
CA ALA A 29 26.34 -0.79 -4.44
C ALA A 29 27.44 0.16 -4.93
N GLY A 30 27.64 0.30 -6.24
CA GLY A 30 28.59 1.26 -6.82
C GLY A 30 28.24 2.74 -6.55
N ASN A 31 27.02 3.03 -6.14
CA ASN A 31 26.57 4.35 -5.70
C ASN A 31 26.33 4.40 -4.17
N GLY A 32 26.81 3.41 -3.39
CA GLY A 32 26.62 3.35 -1.93
C GLY A 32 25.17 3.20 -1.52
N LYS A 33 24.34 2.50 -2.32
CA LYS A 33 22.90 2.31 -2.08
C LYS A 33 22.56 0.85 -1.83
N SER A 34 21.70 0.63 -0.85
CA SER A 34 20.99 -0.62 -0.63
C SER A 34 19.81 -0.76 -1.61
N LEU A 35 19.32 -1.98 -1.77
CA LEU A 35 18.06 -2.24 -2.50
C LEU A 35 16.80 -1.95 -1.66
N VAL A 36 16.95 -1.39 -0.47
CA VAL A 36 15.81 -1.01 0.38
C VAL A 36 15.30 0.38 -0.01
N TRP A 37 14.08 0.43 -0.51
CA TRP A 37 13.44 1.69 -0.87
C TRP A 37 13.12 2.52 0.38
N SER A 38 13.49 3.81 0.40
CA SER A 38 13.41 4.66 1.60
C SER A 38 11.97 5.02 2.01
N HIS A 39 11.00 4.92 1.10
CA HIS A 39 9.60 5.18 1.42
C HIS A 39 8.97 3.96 2.11
N ASP A 40 8.14 3.18 1.42
CA ASP A 40 7.47 2.00 2.01
C ASP A 40 8.46 0.85 2.35
N GLY A 41 9.63 0.85 1.72
CA GLY A 41 10.63 -0.21 1.89
C GLY A 41 11.15 -0.32 3.32
N ILE A 42 11.47 0.80 3.98
CA ILE A 42 11.97 0.80 5.35
C ILE A 42 10.83 0.53 6.35
N PRO A 43 9.78 1.39 6.45
CA PRO A 43 8.79 1.26 7.52
C PRO A 43 7.86 0.05 7.38
N GLN A 44 7.67 -0.47 6.18
CA GLN A 44 6.75 -1.57 5.94
C GLN A 44 7.48 -2.88 5.59
N HIS A 45 8.31 -2.91 4.53
CA HIS A 45 8.81 -4.16 3.98
C HIS A 45 9.97 -4.74 4.80
N LEU A 46 11.01 -3.93 5.05
CA LEU A 46 12.17 -4.35 5.84
C LEU A 46 11.78 -4.59 7.29
N ASN A 47 11.01 -3.67 7.86
CA ASN A 47 10.50 -3.76 9.22
C ASN A 47 9.67 -5.03 9.43
N SER A 48 8.70 -5.30 8.53
CA SER A 48 7.91 -6.55 8.56
C SER A 48 8.79 -7.79 8.45
N LEU A 49 9.84 -7.77 7.63
CA LEU A 49 10.73 -8.92 7.46
C LEU A 49 11.59 -9.17 8.71
N ALA A 50 12.08 -8.10 9.36
CA ALA A 50 12.83 -8.18 10.60
C ALA A 50 11.95 -8.70 11.74
N TYR A 51 10.77 -8.10 11.91
CA TYR A 51 9.78 -8.54 12.88
C TYR A 51 9.38 -10.01 12.66
N TYR A 52 9.10 -10.42 11.43
CA TYR A 52 8.69 -11.79 11.12
C TYR A 52 9.80 -12.81 11.41
N GLY A 53 11.05 -12.45 11.15
CA GLY A 53 12.18 -13.29 11.54
C GLY A 53 12.30 -13.50 13.06
N ARG A 54 12.12 -12.43 13.85
CA ARG A 54 12.07 -12.49 15.32
C ARG A 54 10.87 -13.32 15.77
N TYR A 55 9.68 -13.03 15.27
CA TYR A 55 8.44 -13.75 15.54
C TYR A 55 8.58 -15.28 15.30
N LEU A 56 9.13 -15.69 14.16
CA LEU A 56 9.32 -17.12 13.86
C LEU A 56 10.30 -17.79 14.81
N ARG A 57 11.38 -17.12 15.18
CA ARG A 57 12.35 -17.65 16.15
C ARG A 57 11.74 -17.82 17.55
N GLU A 58 10.94 -16.86 17.99
CA GLU A 58 10.20 -16.91 19.25
C GLU A 58 9.20 -18.06 19.27
N VAL A 59 8.39 -18.20 18.21
CA VAL A 59 7.45 -19.30 18.06
C VAL A 59 8.16 -20.65 18.10
N LEU A 60 9.28 -20.80 17.40
CA LEU A 60 10.06 -22.03 17.43
C LEU A 60 10.67 -22.28 18.82
N HIS A 61 11.15 -21.25 19.50
CA HIS A 61 11.67 -21.37 20.88
C HIS A 61 10.57 -21.85 21.84
N THR A 62 9.39 -21.24 21.80
CA THR A 62 8.25 -21.62 22.62
C THR A 62 7.82 -23.07 22.38
N ILE A 63 7.78 -23.52 21.12
CA ILE A 63 7.42 -24.89 20.77
C ILE A 63 8.49 -25.90 21.19
N PHE A 64 9.77 -25.66 20.85
CA PHE A 64 10.82 -26.67 20.99
C PHE A 64 11.57 -26.61 22.33
N VAL A 65 11.61 -25.46 22.99
CA VAL A 65 12.31 -25.28 24.27
C VAL A 65 11.33 -25.25 25.44
N GLU A 66 10.24 -24.50 25.32
CA GLU A 66 9.25 -24.40 26.40
C GLU A 66 8.15 -25.48 26.31
N HIS A 67 8.09 -26.22 25.21
CA HIS A 67 7.08 -27.25 24.93
C HIS A 67 5.65 -26.75 24.99
N LYS A 68 5.43 -25.48 24.60
CA LYS A 68 4.13 -24.85 24.52
C LYS A 68 3.79 -24.56 23.07
N LEU A 69 2.55 -24.84 22.65
CA LEU A 69 2.03 -24.46 21.33
C LEU A 69 1.26 -23.14 21.47
N GLU A 70 1.99 -22.07 21.54
CA GLU A 70 1.44 -20.72 21.58
C GLU A 70 1.88 -19.95 20.33
N LEU A 71 0.91 -19.37 19.63
CA LEU A 71 1.13 -18.57 18.44
C LEU A 71 0.68 -17.14 18.73
N PRO A 72 1.56 -16.16 18.82
CA PRO A 72 1.15 -14.78 18.98
C PRO A 72 0.27 -14.34 17.80
N MET A 73 -0.91 -13.79 18.10
CA MET A 73 -1.89 -13.36 17.09
C MET A 73 -2.15 -11.86 17.13
N TRP A 74 -1.80 -11.21 18.25
CA TRP A 74 -1.99 -9.78 18.46
C TRP A 74 -0.74 -9.18 19.11
N ASP A 75 -0.39 -7.94 18.73
CA ASP A 75 0.77 -7.25 19.28
C ASP A 75 0.47 -5.76 19.50
N MET A 76 0.72 -5.30 20.73
CA MET A 76 0.53 -3.91 21.14
C MET A 76 1.53 -2.95 20.47
N ASN A 77 2.69 -3.43 20.06
CA ASN A 77 3.74 -2.63 19.43
C ASN A 77 3.43 -2.24 17.97
N ILE A 78 2.35 -2.78 17.40
CA ILE A 78 1.88 -2.47 16.04
C ILE A 78 0.79 -1.39 16.12
N GLY A 79 1.18 -0.12 16.08
CA GLY A 79 0.29 1.03 16.24
C GLY A 79 -0.44 1.01 17.59
N TYR A 80 -1.76 1.16 17.55
CA TYR A 80 -2.61 1.06 18.74
C TYR A 80 -2.78 -0.37 19.31
N GLY A 81 -2.13 -1.35 18.71
CA GLY A 81 -2.32 -2.78 18.91
C GLY A 81 -3.11 -3.39 17.75
N SER A 82 -2.52 -4.39 17.08
CA SER A 82 -3.08 -4.94 15.84
C SER A 82 -2.94 -6.45 15.74
N ASP A 83 -3.81 -7.07 14.96
CA ASP A 83 -3.70 -8.47 14.56
C ASP A 83 -2.49 -8.70 13.66
N ILE A 84 -1.62 -9.60 14.07
CA ILE A 84 -0.35 -9.87 13.38
C ILE A 84 -0.59 -10.47 11.99
N LEU A 85 -1.50 -11.46 11.88
CA LEU A 85 -1.74 -12.18 10.63
C LEU A 85 -2.28 -11.23 9.54
N THR A 86 -3.34 -10.49 9.84
CA THR A 86 -4.03 -9.66 8.84
C THR A 86 -3.22 -8.41 8.48
N THR A 87 -2.50 -7.85 9.45
CA THR A 87 -1.63 -6.69 9.21
C THR A 87 -0.43 -7.04 8.33
N LEU A 88 0.27 -8.16 8.62
CA LEU A 88 1.53 -8.50 7.96
C LEU A 88 1.38 -9.44 6.76
N HIS A 89 0.18 -9.93 6.46
CA HIS A 89 -0.06 -10.82 5.32
C HIS A 89 0.38 -10.21 3.99
N TYR A 90 0.08 -8.93 3.76
CA TYR A 90 0.42 -8.28 2.49
C TYR A 90 1.93 -8.28 2.21
N TYR A 91 2.77 -8.33 3.25
CA TYR A 91 4.22 -8.15 3.21
C TYR A 91 5.00 -9.45 3.37
N VAL A 92 4.69 -10.24 4.39
CA VAL A 92 5.52 -11.39 4.79
C VAL A 92 4.74 -12.67 5.11
N ILE A 93 3.59 -12.60 5.80
CA ILE A 93 2.88 -13.81 6.25
C ILE A 93 2.21 -14.50 5.05
N GLY A 94 2.53 -15.79 4.87
CA GLY A 94 2.00 -16.61 3.77
C GLY A 94 2.90 -16.65 2.53
N ASP A 95 3.91 -15.82 2.41
CA ASP A 95 4.95 -15.94 1.37
C ASP A 95 5.98 -16.99 1.80
N PRO A 96 6.13 -18.13 1.07
CA PRO A 96 7.08 -19.17 1.46
C PRO A 96 8.53 -18.69 1.54
N LEU A 97 8.92 -17.65 0.80
CA LEU A 97 10.29 -17.18 0.76
C LEU A 97 10.67 -16.36 1.99
N THR A 98 9.72 -15.69 2.61
CA THR A 98 9.96 -14.93 3.85
C THR A 98 10.21 -15.82 5.07
N LEU A 99 9.83 -17.10 5.01
CA LEU A 99 10.20 -18.10 6.02
C LEU A 99 11.73 -18.23 6.20
N LEU A 100 12.52 -17.86 5.20
CA LEU A 100 13.97 -17.84 5.29
C LEU A 100 14.49 -16.86 6.35
N SER A 101 13.67 -15.89 6.77
CA SER A 101 14.04 -14.94 7.84
C SER A 101 14.31 -15.58 9.19
N VAL A 102 13.75 -16.78 9.43
CA VAL A 102 14.02 -17.54 10.66
C VAL A 102 15.50 -17.90 10.82
N PHE A 103 16.21 -18.10 9.71
CA PHE A 103 17.63 -18.51 9.71
C PHE A 103 18.61 -17.33 9.75
N VAL A 104 18.09 -16.10 9.64
CA VAL A 104 18.94 -14.91 9.52
C VAL A 104 18.81 -14.07 10.78
N PRO A 105 19.92 -13.71 11.44
CA PRO A 105 19.87 -12.81 12.59
C PRO A 105 19.36 -11.43 12.19
N GLU A 106 18.69 -10.75 13.09
CA GLU A 106 17.95 -9.52 12.84
C GLU A 106 18.82 -8.42 12.20
N ASN A 107 20.04 -8.25 12.67
CA ASN A 107 21.02 -7.30 12.13
C ASN A 107 21.52 -7.63 10.70
N LYS A 108 21.10 -8.74 10.11
CA LYS A 108 21.41 -9.13 8.72
C LYS A 108 20.16 -9.21 7.84
N THR A 109 19.02 -8.68 8.32
CA THR A 109 17.77 -8.69 7.57
C THR A 109 17.87 -7.91 6.27
N GLU A 110 18.64 -6.83 6.20
CA GLU A 110 18.88 -6.06 4.97
C GLU A 110 19.48 -6.94 3.87
N VAL A 111 20.51 -7.73 4.19
CA VAL A 111 21.12 -8.67 3.24
C VAL A 111 20.13 -9.72 2.78
N LEU A 112 19.32 -10.26 3.70
CA LEU A 112 18.25 -11.20 3.32
C LEU A 112 17.24 -10.55 2.37
N TYR A 113 16.83 -9.31 2.64
CA TYR A 113 15.89 -8.55 1.83
C TYR A 113 16.38 -8.44 0.38
N GLU A 114 17.63 -8.07 0.18
CA GLU A 114 18.26 -7.97 -1.14
C GLU A 114 18.37 -9.32 -1.85
N VAL A 115 18.77 -10.37 -1.14
CA VAL A 115 18.81 -11.74 -1.66
C VAL A 115 17.42 -12.19 -2.10
N LEU A 116 16.38 -11.90 -1.32
CA LEU A 116 15.00 -12.29 -1.64
C LEU A 116 14.47 -11.60 -2.90
N ILE A 117 14.88 -10.38 -3.23
CA ILE A 117 14.54 -9.72 -4.50
C ILE A 117 15.04 -10.57 -5.67
N PHE A 118 16.33 -10.87 -5.71
CA PHE A 118 16.91 -11.64 -6.82
C PHE A 118 16.44 -13.09 -6.86
N LEU A 119 16.21 -13.70 -5.69
CA LEU A 119 15.69 -15.08 -5.61
C LEU A 119 14.28 -15.17 -6.23
N ARG A 120 13.40 -14.20 -5.95
CA ARG A 120 12.06 -14.16 -6.57
C ARG A 120 12.13 -14.03 -8.08
N ILE A 121 12.97 -13.13 -8.60
CA ILE A 121 13.17 -12.94 -10.04
C ILE A 121 13.72 -14.22 -10.67
N TYR A 122 14.68 -14.88 -10.03
CA TYR A 122 15.25 -16.14 -10.48
C TYR A 122 14.19 -17.25 -10.57
N LEU A 123 13.36 -17.39 -9.53
CA LEU A 123 12.27 -18.36 -9.48
C LEU A 123 11.17 -18.07 -10.51
N ALA A 124 10.87 -16.80 -10.79
CA ALA A 124 9.97 -16.42 -11.87
C ALA A 124 10.45 -16.94 -13.24
N GLY A 125 11.76 -16.86 -13.49
CA GLY A 125 12.34 -17.41 -14.71
C GLY A 125 12.31 -18.94 -14.76
N ILE A 126 12.56 -19.62 -13.63
CA ILE A 126 12.37 -21.09 -13.54
C ILE A 126 10.93 -21.44 -13.89
N SER A 127 9.95 -20.78 -13.25
CA SER A 127 8.53 -21.02 -13.45
C SER A 127 8.11 -20.85 -14.92
N PHE A 128 8.50 -19.74 -15.55
CA PHE A 128 8.23 -19.50 -16.97
C PHE A 128 8.91 -20.51 -17.89
N SER A 129 10.16 -20.90 -17.62
CA SER A 129 10.88 -21.89 -18.42
C SER A 129 10.22 -23.26 -18.36
N VAL A 130 9.73 -23.67 -17.17
CA VAL A 130 9.00 -24.92 -16.99
C VAL A 130 7.68 -24.90 -17.78
N PHE A 131 6.95 -23.79 -17.74
CA PHE A 131 5.76 -23.57 -18.57
C PHE A 131 6.09 -23.71 -20.08
N CYS A 132 7.17 -23.08 -20.56
CA CYS A 132 7.59 -23.17 -21.95
C CYS A 132 7.97 -24.60 -22.35
N PHE A 133 8.71 -25.33 -21.51
CA PHE A 133 9.08 -26.72 -21.79
C PHE A 133 7.90 -27.68 -21.75
N TYR A 134 6.91 -27.44 -20.92
CA TYR A 134 5.66 -28.19 -20.94
C TYR A 134 4.94 -28.07 -22.28
N HIS A 135 5.01 -26.89 -22.91
CA HIS A 135 4.48 -26.61 -24.24
C HIS A 135 5.46 -27.01 -25.38
N LYS A 136 6.51 -27.77 -25.05
CA LYS A 136 7.50 -28.31 -26.04
C LYS A 136 8.21 -27.23 -26.86
N ASN A 137 8.43 -26.05 -26.28
CA ASN A 137 9.16 -24.97 -26.93
C ASN A 137 10.66 -25.25 -26.97
N PRO A 138 11.40 -24.77 -28.02
CA PRO A 138 12.83 -24.95 -28.14
C PRO A 138 13.63 -24.31 -27.01
N LYS A 139 14.80 -24.87 -26.69
CA LYS A 139 15.68 -24.43 -25.62
C LYS A 139 16.09 -22.96 -25.76
N GLN A 140 16.55 -22.55 -26.94
CA GLN A 140 16.99 -21.17 -27.22
C GLN A 140 15.84 -20.16 -27.12
N ALA A 141 14.68 -20.51 -27.70
CA ALA A 141 13.48 -19.70 -27.61
C ALA A 141 13.05 -19.49 -26.15
N THR A 142 13.04 -20.59 -25.39
CA THR A 142 12.71 -20.57 -23.96
C THR A 142 13.70 -19.71 -23.17
N PHE A 143 15.00 -19.84 -23.45
CA PHE A 143 16.04 -19.05 -22.80
C PHE A 143 15.84 -17.55 -23.00
N MET A 144 15.70 -17.12 -24.26
CA MET A 144 15.50 -15.72 -24.60
C MET A 144 14.16 -15.18 -24.02
N GLY A 145 13.08 -15.95 -24.16
CA GLY A 145 11.78 -15.57 -23.61
C GLY A 145 11.80 -15.45 -22.08
N THR A 146 12.57 -16.31 -21.40
CA THR A 146 12.74 -16.21 -19.93
C THR A 146 13.42 -14.90 -19.57
N LEU A 147 14.49 -14.50 -20.25
CA LEU A 147 15.15 -13.21 -19.99
C LEU A 147 14.25 -12.01 -20.32
N ILE A 148 13.46 -12.07 -21.39
CA ILE A 148 12.46 -11.03 -21.74
C ILE A 148 11.43 -10.89 -20.60
N TYR A 149 10.96 -12.01 -20.04
CA TYR A 149 9.96 -12.00 -18.99
C TYR A 149 10.48 -11.38 -17.68
N ILE A 150 11.63 -11.89 -17.20
CA ILE A 150 12.10 -11.56 -15.86
C ILE A 150 12.87 -10.23 -15.75
N PHE A 151 13.38 -9.70 -16.87
CA PHE A 151 14.09 -8.42 -16.92
C PHE A 151 13.31 -7.35 -17.71
N ALA A 152 11.98 -7.39 -17.64
CA ALA A 152 11.12 -6.31 -18.10
C ALA A 152 11.13 -5.12 -17.14
N GLY A 153 10.58 -3.99 -17.58
CA GLY A 153 10.51 -2.77 -16.78
C GLY A 153 9.85 -2.99 -15.42
N TRP A 154 8.82 -3.84 -15.33
CA TRP A 154 8.19 -4.21 -14.05
C TRP A 154 9.21 -4.68 -13.01
N THR A 155 10.12 -5.55 -13.38
CA THR A 155 11.14 -6.06 -12.47
C THR A 155 12.15 -4.98 -12.12
N ILE A 156 12.65 -4.24 -13.13
CA ILE A 156 13.69 -3.23 -12.97
C ILE A 156 13.19 -2.02 -12.14
N TYR A 157 11.90 -1.73 -12.16
CA TYR A 157 11.31 -0.59 -11.46
C TYR A 157 10.50 -1.02 -10.22
N ALA A 158 9.45 -1.81 -10.42
CA ALA A 158 8.45 -2.08 -9.37
C ALA A 158 8.93 -3.13 -8.35
N ALA A 159 9.57 -4.22 -8.81
CA ALA A 159 10.05 -5.28 -7.92
C ALA A 159 11.28 -4.86 -7.10
N MET A 160 12.03 -3.84 -7.53
CA MET A 160 13.11 -3.27 -6.70
C MET A 160 12.56 -2.45 -5.55
N LYS A 161 11.45 -1.72 -5.74
CA LYS A 161 10.77 -0.96 -4.66
C LYS A 161 9.97 -1.87 -3.73
N HIS A 162 9.29 -2.87 -4.29
CA HIS A 162 8.40 -3.77 -3.57
C HIS A 162 8.76 -5.22 -3.90
N PRO A 163 9.58 -5.93 -3.09
CA PRO A 163 10.08 -7.27 -3.44
C PRO A 163 9.01 -8.29 -3.80
N TYR A 164 7.90 -8.30 -3.07
CA TYR A 164 6.78 -9.24 -3.30
C TYR A 164 5.97 -8.95 -4.58
N PHE A 165 6.20 -7.81 -5.27
CA PHE A 165 5.59 -7.52 -6.58
C PHE A 165 6.08 -8.48 -7.68
N SER A 166 7.14 -9.22 -7.46
CA SER A 166 7.60 -10.30 -8.34
C SER A 166 6.94 -11.66 -8.06
N ASN A 167 6.23 -11.84 -6.93
CA ASN A 167 5.57 -13.11 -6.60
C ASN A 167 4.56 -13.57 -7.66
N PRO A 168 3.67 -12.72 -8.23
CA PRO A 168 2.75 -13.15 -9.27
C PRO A 168 3.45 -13.66 -10.53
N MET A 169 4.68 -13.21 -10.80
CA MET A 169 5.49 -13.71 -11.91
C MET A 169 5.95 -15.17 -11.69
N ILE A 170 6.05 -15.62 -10.45
CA ILE A 170 6.33 -17.02 -10.11
C ILE A 170 5.07 -17.87 -10.28
N TYR A 171 3.92 -17.40 -9.78
CA TYR A 171 2.71 -18.20 -9.67
C TYR A 171 1.93 -18.29 -10.97
N LEU A 172 1.79 -17.19 -11.74
CA LEU A 172 0.99 -17.20 -12.95
C LEU A 172 1.38 -18.31 -13.95
N PRO A 173 2.66 -18.49 -14.36
CA PRO A 173 3.03 -19.56 -15.29
C PRO A 173 2.65 -20.95 -14.78
N LEU A 174 2.75 -21.20 -13.47
CA LEU A 174 2.42 -22.49 -12.84
C LEU A 174 0.91 -22.74 -12.83
N VAL A 175 0.10 -21.71 -12.50
CA VAL A 175 -1.36 -21.77 -12.53
C VAL A 175 -1.85 -22.06 -13.95
N LEU A 176 -1.34 -21.32 -14.95
CA LEU A 176 -1.71 -21.52 -16.36
C LEU A 176 -1.32 -22.92 -16.88
N MET A 177 -0.14 -23.41 -16.50
CA MET A 177 0.26 -24.77 -16.79
C MET A 177 -0.66 -25.79 -16.11
N GLY A 178 -1.12 -25.51 -14.90
CA GLY A 178 -2.09 -26.31 -14.16
C GLY A 178 -3.41 -26.42 -14.92
N ILE A 179 -3.92 -25.33 -15.50
CA ILE A 179 -5.12 -25.30 -16.35
C ILE A 179 -4.93 -26.22 -17.56
N ASP A 180 -3.80 -26.10 -18.27
CA ASP A 180 -3.53 -26.96 -19.42
C ASP A 180 -3.47 -28.45 -19.06
N LYS A 181 -2.92 -28.77 -17.88
CA LYS A 181 -2.91 -30.15 -17.36
C LYS A 181 -4.32 -30.69 -17.13
N ILE A 182 -5.21 -29.86 -16.56
CA ILE A 182 -6.61 -30.22 -16.35
C ILE A 182 -7.32 -30.49 -17.68
N TYR A 183 -7.16 -29.61 -18.68
CA TYR A 183 -7.75 -29.81 -20.02
C TYR A 183 -7.22 -31.07 -20.73
N LYS A 184 -5.96 -31.42 -20.51
CA LYS A 184 -5.37 -32.67 -21.01
C LYS A 184 -5.73 -33.90 -20.15
N ARG A 185 -6.59 -33.75 -19.15
CA ARG A 185 -6.98 -34.81 -18.19
C ARG A 185 -5.79 -35.39 -17.42
N GLU A 186 -4.73 -34.57 -17.23
CA GLU A 186 -3.65 -34.89 -16.30
C GLU A 186 -4.07 -34.58 -14.86
N LYS A 187 -3.21 -34.92 -13.90
CA LYS A 187 -3.49 -34.68 -12.48
C LYS A 187 -3.56 -33.18 -12.18
N PRO A 188 -4.56 -32.68 -11.38
CA PRO A 188 -4.77 -31.25 -11.13
C PRO A 188 -3.85 -30.67 -10.02
N TRP A 189 -2.90 -31.46 -9.52
CA TRP A 189 -2.08 -31.10 -8.34
C TRP A 189 -1.40 -29.75 -8.46
N LEU A 190 -0.79 -29.48 -9.62
CA LEU A 190 -0.09 -28.23 -9.85
C LEU A 190 -1.05 -27.02 -9.78
N PHE A 191 -2.24 -27.15 -10.37
CA PHE A 191 -3.25 -26.11 -10.31
C PHE A 191 -3.68 -25.83 -8.85
N ILE A 192 -4.00 -26.89 -8.10
CA ILE A 192 -4.46 -26.76 -6.70
C ILE A 192 -3.38 -26.07 -5.85
N TRP A 193 -2.14 -26.58 -5.88
CA TRP A 193 -1.07 -26.02 -5.04
C TRP A 193 -0.60 -24.64 -5.49
N ALA A 194 -0.43 -24.39 -6.79
CA ALA A 194 -0.02 -23.08 -7.27
C ALA A 194 -1.08 -22.00 -6.95
N THR A 195 -2.37 -22.34 -7.05
CA THR A 195 -3.48 -21.48 -6.67
C THR A 195 -3.50 -21.26 -5.16
N ALA A 196 -3.37 -22.32 -4.34
CA ALA A 196 -3.38 -22.23 -2.89
C ALA A 196 -2.22 -21.35 -2.36
N VAL A 197 -0.99 -21.63 -2.81
CA VAL A 197 0.18 -20.85 -2.40
C VAL A 197 0.07 -19.39 -2.85
N SER A 198 -0.44 -19.15 -4.07
CA SER A 198 -0.67 -17.78 -4.54
C SER A 198 -1.69 -17.02 -3.68
N ALA A 199 -2.78 -17.69 -3.26
CA ALA A 199 -3.79 -17.11 -2.37
C ALA A 199 -3.25 -16.81 -0.97
N MET A 200 -2.39 -17.70 -0.43
CA MET A 200 -1.73 -17.48 0.86
C MET A 200 -0.67 -16.38 0.78
N SER A 201 0.03 -16.25 -0.34
CA SER A 201 1.19 -15.37 -0.45
C SER A 201 0.83 -13.88 -0.49
N ASN A 202 -0.21 -13.50 -1.23
CA ASN A 202 -0.63 -12.09 -1.33
C ASN A 202 -2.02 -11.98 -1.97
N PHE A 203 -2.99 -11.47 -1.24
CA PHE A 203 -4.40 -11.36 -1.71
C PHE A 203 -4.55 -10.45 -2.94
N TYR A 204 -3.82 -9.34 -3.00
CA TYR A 204 -3.94 -8.33 -4.04
C TYR A 204 -3.52 -8.87 -5.41
N PHE A 205 -2.36 -9.50 -5.50
CA PHE A 205 -1.92 -10.12 -6.75
C PHE A 205 -2.68 -11.40 -7.08
N PHE A 206 -3.15 -12.13 -6.07
CA PHE A 206 -4.01 -13.29 -6.28
C PHE A 206 -5.32 -12.91 -6.98
N TYR A 207 -5.93 -11.80 -6.61
CA TYR A 207 -7.10 -11.25 -7.30
C TYR A 207 -6.84 -11.07 -8.80
N MET A 208 -5.72 -10.45 -9.18
CA MET A 208 -5.34 -10.30 -10.59
C MET A 208 -5.09 -11.64 -11.28
N ILE A 209 -4.41 -12.59 -10.60
CA ILE A 209 -4.17 -13.93 -11.11
C ILE A 209 -5.49 -14.65 -11.41
N CYS A 210 -6.52 -14.50 -10.57
CA CYS A 210 -7.85 -15.08 -10.81
C CYS A 210 -8.48 -14.57 -12.12
N ILE A 211 -8.39 -13.29 -12.39
CA ILE A 211 -8.88 -12.71 -13.65
C ILE A 211 -8.14 -13.30 -14.86
N PHE A 212 -6.80 -13.31 -14.82
CA PHE A 212 -6.00 -13.88 -15.91
C PHE A 212 -6.16 -15.40 -16.06
N MET A 213 -6.33 -16.11 -14.97
CA MET A 213 -6.65 -17.54 -14.95
C MET A 213 -7.96 -17.82 -15.69
N PHE A 214 -9.01 -17.04 -15.42
CA PHE A 214 -10.31 -17.16 -16.10
C PHE A 214 -10.20 -16.86 -17.60
N ILE A 215 -9.56 -15.74 -17.96
CA ILE A 215 -9.32 -15.35 -19.35
C ILE A 215 -8.53 -16.44 -20.08
N TYR A 216 -7.43 -16.92 -19.49
CA TYR A 216 -6.62 -17.98 -20.08
C TYR A 216 -7.42 -19.28 -20.27
N ALA A 217 -8.16 -19.72 -19.25
CA ALA A 217 -8.96 -20.93 -19.32
C ALA A 217 -9.98 -20.85 -20.49
N ALA A 218 -10.64 -19.69 -20.65
CA ALA A 218 -11.55 -19.47 -21.75
C ALA A 218 -10.85 -19.56 -23.12
N PHE A 219 -9.74 -18.84 -23.33
CA PHE A 219 -8.99 -18.90 -24.59
C PHE A 219 -8.46 -20.31 -24.89
N ARG A 220 -7.99 -21.03 -23.88
CA ARG A 220 -7.49 -22.41 -24.06
C ARG A 220 -8.61 -23.38 -24.37
N TYR A 221 -9.78 -23.24 -23.78
CA TYR A 221 -10.96 -24.06 -24.12
C TYR A 221 -11.28 -23.92 -25.61
N PHE A 222 -11.43 -22.67 -26.10
CA PHE A 222 -11.71 -22.39 -27.50
C PHE A 222 -10.59 -22.82 -28.46
N GLY A 223 -9.35 -22.89 -28.03
CA GLY A 223 -8.22 -23.35 -28.82
C GLY A 223 -8.04 -24.87 -28.87
N ILE A 224 -8.47 -25.61 -27.85
CA ILE A 224 -8.28 -27.06 -27.74
C ILE A 224 -9.48 -27.83 -28.32
N PHE A 225 -10.71 -27.38 -28.05
CA PHE A 225 -11.92 -28.11 -28.41
C PHE A 225 -12.55 -27.59 -29.69
N SER A 226 -12.68 -28.44 -30.70
CA SER A 226 -13.38 -28.14 -31.97
C SER A 226 -14.90 -28.31 -31.85
N GLU A 227 -15.33 -29.39 -31.17
CA GLU A 227 -16.72 -29.62 -30.88
C GLU A 227 -17.08 -29.01 -29.51
N ARG A 228 -18.10 -28.22 -29.46
CA ARG A 228 -18.44 -27.38 -28.29
C ARG A 228 -19.94 -27.47 -28.02
N SER A 229 -20.28 -27.86 -26.81
CA SER A 229 -21.65 -27.80 -26.31
C SER A 229 -21.71 -27.03 -25.01
N VAL A 230 -22.84 -26.44 -24.69
CA VAL A 230 -23.06 -25.79 -23.39
C VAL A 230 -22.81 -26.75 -22.23
N LYS A 231 -23.19 -28.02 -22.42
CA LYS A 231 -22.96 -29.09 -21.42
C LYS A 231 -21.48 -29.33 -21.16
N ASP A 232 -20.64 -29.30 -22.21
CA ASP A 232 -19.19 -29.45 -22.05
C ASP A 232 -18.57 -28.25 -21.33
N VAL A 233 -18.96 -27.03 -21.71
CA VAL A 233 -18.51 -25.81 -21.01
C VAL A 233 -18.86 -25.89 -19.54
N LEU A 234 -20.11 -26.21 -19.20
CA LEU A 234 -20.54 -26.36 -17.80
C LEU A 234 -19.78 -27.47 -17.08
N GLY A 235 -19.55 -28.61 -17.77
CA GLY A 235 -18.76 -29.71 -17.21
C GLY A 235 -17.33 -29.33 -16.85
N TRP A 236 -16.66 -28.54 -17.69
CA TRP A 236 -15.33 -28.02 -17.41
C TRP A 236 -15.37 -26.96 -16.31
N LEU A 237 -16.34 -26.04 -16.35
CA LEU A 237 -16.52 -25.01 -15.33
C LEU A 237 -16.68 -25.63 -13.93
N VAL A 238 -17.54 -26.62 -13.78
CA VAL A 238 -17.73 -27.37 -12.51
C VAL A 238 -16.43 -28.00 -12.03
N LYS A 239 -15.64 -28.59 -12.93
CA LYS A 239 -14.34 -29.18 -12.56
C LYS A 239 -13.33 -28.10 -12.08
N PHE A 240 -13.23 -26.98 -12.79
CA PHE A 240 -12.35 -25.88 -12.39
C PHE A 240 -12.79 -25.27 -11.07
N ILE A 241 -14.07 -25.00 -10.88
CA ILE A 241 -14.63 -24.51 -9.61
C ILE A 241 -14.30 -25.47 -8.47
N GLY A 242 -14.49 -26.80 -8.70
CA GLY A 242 -14.17 -27.81 -7.69
C GLY A 242 -12.68 -27.81 -7.28
N TYR A 243 -11.75 -27.78 -8.23
CA TYR A 243 -10.32 -27.72 -7.91
C TYR A 243 -9.89 -26.38 -7.33
N TYR A 244 -10.48 -25.29 -7.79
CA TYR A 244 -10.27 -23.96 -7.24
C TYR A 244 -10.75 -23.84 -5.80
N ALA A 245 -11.96 -24.39 -5.52
CA ALA A 245 -12.48 -24.45 -4.15
C ALA A 245 -11.56 -25.24 -3.21
N VAL A 246 -11.05 -26.40 -3.65
CA VAL A 246 -10.07 -27.18 -2.86
C VAL A 246 -8.80 -26.34 -2.61
N ALA A 247 -8.30 -25.59 -3.59
CA ALA A 247 -7.14 -24.73 -3.42
C ALA A 247 -7.41 -23.60 -2.41
N LEU A 248 -8.57 -22.92 -2.49
CA LEU A 248 -8.97 -21.91 -1.52
C LEU A 248 -9.21 -22.48 -0.12
N MET A 249 -9.78 -23.69 -0.03
CA MET A 249 -9.91 -24.39 1.26
C MET A 249 -8.54 -24.65 1.88
N ILE A 250 -7.54 -25.10 1.11
CA ILE A 250 -6.18 -25.31 1.64
C ILE A 250 -5.58 -23.97 2.13
N ALA A 251 -5.83 -22.87 1.42
CA ALA A 251 -5.36 -21.53 1.79
C ALA A 251 -6.17 -20.89 2.93
N ALA A 252 -7.30 -21.44 3.33
CA ALA A 252 -8.33 -20.79 4.13
C ALA A 252 -7.84 -20.29 5.49
N VAL A 253 -6.86 -20.93 6.09
CA VAL A 253 -6.29 -20.55 7.40
C VAL A 253 -5.73 -19.12 7.38
N ILE A 254 -5.18 -18.68 6.27
CA ILE A 254 -4.70 -17.31 6.05
C ILE A 254 -5.74 -16.50 5.28
N PHE A 255 -6.29 -17.08 4.23
CA PHE A 255 -7.11 -16.36 3.24
C PHE A 255 -8.45 -15.88 3.80
N ILE A 256 -9.14 -16.66 4.63
CA ILE A 256 -10.43 -16.25 5.21
C ILE A 256 -10.27 -15.05 6.16
N PRO A 257 -9.38 -15.09 7.19
CA PRO A 257 -9.14 -13.92 8.05
C PRO A 257 -8.85 -12.65 7.27
N VAL A 258 -7.95 -12.72 6.28
CA VAL A 258 -7.55 -11.57 5.48
C VAL A 258 -8.71 -11.01 4.64
N VAL A 259 -9.45 -11.88 3.94
CA VAL A 259 -10.60 -11.45 3.12
C VAL A 259 -11.69 -10.83 3.98
N MET A 260 -11.96 -11.40 5.15
CA MET A 260 -12.97 -10.83 6.07
C MET A 260 -12.53 -9.48 6.64
N THR A 261 -11.23 -9.27 6.87
CA THR A 261 -10.69 -7.96 7.25
C THR A 261 -10.85 -6.95 6.12
N ILE A 262 -10.57 -7.33 4.87
CA ILE A 262 -10.76 -6.44 3.70
C ILE A 262 -12.20 -5.95 3.58
N PHE A 263 -13.18 -6.84 3.78
CA PHE A 263 -14.59 -6.44 3.76
C PHE A 263 -15.03 -5.59 4.95
N GLY A 264 -14.27 -5.59 6.03
CA GLY A 264 -14.51 -4.77 7.22
C GLY A 264 -13.78 -3.44 7.21
N THR A 265 -12.99 -3.09 6.19
CA THR A 265 -12.26 -1.82 6.11
C THR A 265 -12.94 -0.84 5.16
N ASP A 266 -12.86 0.45 5.47
CA ASP A 266 -13.43 1.52 4.65
C ASP A 266 -12.59 1.86 3.42
N ARG A 267 -11.38 1.30 3.31
CA ARG A 267 -10.42 1.57 2.23
C ARG A 267 -10.98 1.47 0.81
N PHE A 268 -12.04 0.69 0.61
CA PHE A 268 -12.67 0.47 -0.70
C PHE A 268 -14.00 1.21 -0.85
N GLN A 269 -14.38 2.06 0.09
CA GLN A 269 -15.64 2.81 0.05
C GLN A 269 -15.53 4.13 -0.71
N ALA A 270 -14.34 4.72 -0.79
CA ALA A 270 -14.13 5.97 -1.52
C ALA A 270 -14.28 5.77 -3.04
N GLU A 271 -15.13 6.57 -3.66
CA GLU A 271 -15.36 6.57 -5.11
C GLU A 271 -14.26 7.36 -5.83
N ASN A 272 -13.24 6.65 -6.30
CA ASN A 272 -12.18 7.24 -7.11
C ASN A 272 -12.70 7.59 -8.52
N TYR A 273 -12.31 8.75 -9.02
CA TYR A 273 -12.60 9.13 -10.40
C TYR A 273 -11.94 8.18 -11.41
N VAL A 274 -12.75 7.60 -12.29
CA VAL A 274 -12.28 6.74 -13.39
C VAL A 274 -12.48 7.46 -14.71
N PRO A 275 -11.41 8.00 -15.33
CA PRO A 275 -11.55 8.69 -16.60
C PRO A 275 -11.95 7.71 -17.72
N LEU A 276 -12.70 8.19 -18.69
CA LEU A 276 -13.06 7.40 -19.87
C LEU A 276 -11.83 7.04 -20.71
N LEU A 277 -10.87 7.96 -20.82
CA LEU A 277 -9.61 7.82 -21.54
C LEU A 277 -8.47 8.31 -20.65
N TYR A 278 -7.27 7.75 -20.85
CA TYR A 278 -6.04 8.29 -20.26
C TYR A 278 -5.71 9.66 -20.84
N ASP A 279 -4.80 10.37 -20.19
CA ASP A 279 -4.27 11.62 -20.71
C ASP A 279 -3.60 11.44 -22.07
N LYS A 280 -3.66 12.46 -22.90
CA LYS A 280 -3.11 12.45 -24.27
C LYS A 280 -1.66 11.96 -24.32
N ILE A 281 -0.84 12.34 -23.33
CA ILE A 281 0.56 11.93 -23.27
C ILE A 281 0.73 10.42 -23.12
N TYR A 282 -0.16 9.74 -22.41
CA TYR A 282 -0.14 8.30 -22.29
C TYR A 282 -0.17 7.63 -23.68
N TYR A 283 -1.07 8.10 -24.53
CA TYR A 283 -1.19 7.58 -25.90
C TYR A 283 -0.03 8.00 -26.80
N GLU A 284 0.47 9.21 -26.65
CA GLU A 284 1.63 9.72 -27.40
C GLU A 284 2.90 8.92 -27.11
N LYS A 285 3.09 8.46 -25.88
CA LYS A 285 4.26 7.67 -25.45
C LYS A 285 4.07 6.17 -25.55
N TYR A 286 2.83 5.70 -25.62
CA TYR A 286 2.44 4.29 -25.45
C TYR A 286 3.36 3.29 -26.19
N LEU A 287 3.56 3.46 -27.49
CA LEU A 287 4.38 2.52 -28.28
C LEU A 287 5.87 2.59 -27.94
N GLY A 288 6.38 3.79 -27.64
CA GLY A 288 7.78 3.97 -27.24
C GLY A 288 8.06 3.36 -25.87
N ASP A 289 7.17 3.62 -24.92
CA ASP A 289 7.30 3.19 -23.53
C ASP A 289 7.16 1.66 -23.37
N LEU A 290 6.49 0.96 -24.30
CA LEU A 290 6.48 -0.50 -24.28
C LEU A 290 7.89 -1.13 -24.32
N ILE A 291 8.82 -0.50 -25.03
CA ILE A 291 10.21 -1.00 -25.23
C ILE A 291 11.27 -0.10 -24.59
N GLY A 292 10.86 0.93 -23.87
CA GLY A 292 11.75 1.95 -23.30
C GLY A 292 11.29 2.44 -21.94
N GLU A 293 10.78 3.68 -21.89
CA GLU A 293 10.34 4.38 -20.65
C GLU A 293 9.15 3.68 -19.95
N ASN A 294 8.88 4.15 -18.72
CA ASN A 294 7.73 3.72 -17.97
C ASN A 294 6.50 4.56 -18.37
N MET A 295 5.38 3.91 -18.65
CA MET A 295 4.09 4.56 -18.81
C MET A 295 3.56 5.03 -17.45
N ILE A 296 2.70 6.04 -17.45
CA ILE A 296 1.97 6.50 -16.26
C ILE A 296 1.05 5.39 -15.70
N GLN A 297 0.50 5.60 -14.51
CA GLN A 297 -0.41 4.65 -13.84
C GLN A 297 0.18 3.25 -13.67
N TRP A 298 1.46 3.14 -13.26
CA TRP A 298 2.15 1.87 -13.08
C TRP A 298 2.29 1.00 -14.34
N GLY A 299 2.12 1.57 -15.53
CA GLY A 299 2.33 0.88 -16.79
C GLY A 299 3.81 0.63 -17.10
N VAL A 300 4.50 -0.13 -16.26
CA VAL A 300 5.95 -0.33 -16.31
C VAL A 300 6.28 -1.51 -17.21
N ALA A 301 6.14 -1.35 -18.53
CA ALA A 301 6.40 -2.40 -19.54
C ALA A 301 7.89 -2.59 -19.81
N GLY A 302 8.54 -1.66 -20.45
CA GLY A 302 9.99 -1.59 -20.68
C GLY A 302 10.70 -2.91 -21.01
N TYR A 303 10.06 -3.80 -21.77
CA TYR A 303 10.69 -5.07 -22.11
C TYR A 303 11.71 -4.91 -23.26
N SER A 304 12.61 -5.87 -23.38
CA SER A 304 13.60 -5.82 -24.47
C SER A 304 12.94 -5.67 -25.83
N ALA A 305 13.39 -4.69 -26.61
CA ALA A 305 12.88 -4.39 -27.95
C ALA A 305 13.01 -5.57 -28.93
N VAL A 306 13.94 -6.50 -28.68
CA VAL A 306 14.08 -7.74 -29.46
C VAL A 306 12.76 -8.54 -29.47
N ALA A 307 11.97 -8.48 -28.40
CA ALA A 307 10.69 -9.19 -28.28
C ALA A 307 9.68 -8.78 -29.36
N MET A 308 9.73 -7.53 -29.84
CA MET A 308 8.83 -7.03 -30.88
C MET A 308 9.03 -7.75 -32.22
N THR A 309 10.20 -8.31 -32.51
CA THR A 309 10.40 -9.15 -33.69
C THR A 309 9.47 -10.36 -33.67
N GLY A 310 9.24 -10.95 -32.49
CA GLY A 310 8.27 -12.05 -32.31
C GLY A 310 6.83 -11.59 -32.59
N VAL A 311 6.45 -10.41 -32.14
CA VAL A 311 5.13 -9.81 -32.40
C VAL A 311 4.93 -9.57 -33.88
N PHE A 312 5.93 -9.03 -34.59
CA PHE A 312 5.84 -8.80 -36.06
C PHE A 312 5.75 -10.10 -36.83
N VAL A 313 6.49 -11.15 -36.44
CA VAL A 313 6.36 -12.49 -37.02
C VAL A 313 4.95 -13.04 -36.78
N LEU A 314 4.41 -12.93 -35.58
CA LEU A 314 3.05 -13.37 -35.25
C LEU A 314 2.02 -12.76 -36.21
N PHE A 315 2.10 -11.46 -36.47
CA PHE A 315 1.17 -10.75 -37.37
C PHE A 315 1.48 -10.95 -38.84
N SER A 316 2.70 -11.33 -39.22
CA SER A 316 3.04 -11.69 -40.62
C SER A 316 2.31 -12.97 -41.07
N ARG A 317 1.99 -13.89 -40.15
CA ARG A 317 1.34 -15.18 -40.39
C ARG A 317 -0.20 -15.06 -40.27
N LYS A 318 -0.93 -14.93 -41.40
CA LYS A 318 -2.36 -14.59 -41.43
C LYS A 318 -3.27 -15.46 -40.54
N LYS A 319 -3.19 -16.80 -40.66
CA LYS A 319 -4.12 -17.74 -39.99
C LYS A 319 -3.50 -18.49 -38.79
N LYS A 320 -2.20 -18.34 -38.54
CA LYS A 320 -1.51 -19.04 -37.46
C LYS A 320 -1.56 -18.20 -36.16
N TYR A 321 -1.63 -18.85 -35.03
CA TYR A 321 -1.57 -18.19 -33.70
C TYR A 321 -2.72 -17.19 -33.41
N LEU A 322 -3.94 -17.54 -33.83
CA LEU A 322 -5.09 -16.65 -33.62
C LEU A 322 -5.35 -16.37 -32.13
N ASP A 323 -5.21 -17.39 -31.30
CA ASP A 323 -5.33 -17.32 -29.84
C ASP A 323 -4.36 -16.28 -29.24
N LEU A 324 -3.09 -16.33 -29.64
CA LEU A 324 -2.08 -15.37 -29.17
C LEU A 324 -2.35 -13.95 -29.71
N LYS A 325 -2.84 -13.80 -30.93
CA LYS A 325 -3.21 -12.50 -31.50
C LYS A 325 -4.37 -11.86 -30.75
N LEU A 326 -5.40 -12.66 -30.47
CA LEU A 326 -6.56 -12.20 -29.72
C LEU A 326 -6.19 -11.85 -28.26
N GLY A 327 -5.37 -12.70 -27.62
CA GLY A 327 -4.87 -12.40 -26.27
C GLY A 327 -4.01 -11.14 -26.23
N PHE A 328 -3.11 -10.96 -27.20
CA PHE A 328 -2.31 -9.74 -27.33
C PHE A 328 -3.19 -8.51 -27.56
N GLY A 329 -4.20 -8.60 -28.46
CA GLY A 329 -5.15 -7.52 -28.70
C GLY A 329 -5.96 -7.16 -27.46
N LEU A 330 -6.44 -8.16 -26.70
CA LEU A 330 -7.19 -7.95 -25.46
C LEU A 330 -6.35 -7.24 -24.39
N LEU A 331 -5.10 -7.69 -24.18
CA LEU A 331 -4.25 -7.04 -23.18
C LEU A 331 -3.82 -5.63 -23.59
N ASN A 332 -3.63 -5.36 -24.91
CA ASN A 332 -3.43 -4.00 -25.37
C ASN A 332 -4.68 -3.14 -25.16
N LEU A 333 -5.89 -3.69 -25.39
CA LEU A 333 -7.13 -2.99 -25.07
C LEU A 333 -7.20 -2.63 -23.57
N PHE A 334 -6.78 -3.54 -22.68
CA PHE A 334 -6.72 -3.26 -21.23
C PHE A 334 -5.75 -2.12 -20.90
N LEU A 335 -4.62 -2.03 -21.60
CA LEU A 335 -3.68 -0.91 -21.44
C LEU A 335 -4.22 0.41 -21.99
N LEU A 336 -5.07 0.37 -23.01
CA LEU A 336 -5.60 1.59 -23.65
C LEU A 336 -6.83 2.15 -22.95
N VAL A 337 -7.47 1.39 -22.04
CA VAL A 337 -8.74 1.79 -21.39
C VAL A 337 -8.55 1.86 -19.87
N PRO A 338 -8.69 3.04 -19.24
CA PRO A 338 -8.53 3.23 -17.78
C PRO A 338 -9.39 2.30 -16.94
N PHE A 339 -10.63 2.03 -17.38
CA PHE A 339 -11.56 1.14 -16.67
C PHE A 339 -10.97 -0.26 -16.42
N ALA A 340 -10.16 -0.80 -17.36
CA ALA A 340 -9.48 -2.08 -17.15
C ALA A 340 -8.47 -2.00 -16.00
N GLY A 341 -7.72 -0.90 -15.90
CA GLY A 341 -6.80 -0.65 -14.79
C GLY A 341 -7.52 -0.50 -13.44
N HIS A 342 -8.70 0.10 -13.43
CA HIS A 342 -9.57 0.21 -12.25
C HIS A 342 -10.06 -1.18 -11.80
N VAL A 343 -10.63 -1.97 -12.69
CA VAL A 343 -11.09 -3.34 -12.37
C VAL A 343 -9.95 -4.22 -11.89
N LEU A 344 -8.80 -4.22 -12.59
CA LEU A 344 -7.63 -5.03 -12.21
C LEU A 344 -6.94 -4.55 -10.93
N ASN A 345 -7.24 -3.33 -10.47
CA ASN A 345 -6.79 -2.79 -9.18
C ASN A 345 -7.84 -2.96 -8.06
N GLY A 346 -8.76 -3.89 -8.18
CA GLY A 346 -9.76 -4.18 -7.16
C GLY A 346 -10.83 -3.09 -7.01
N PHE A 347 -11.19 -2.43 -8.10
CA PHE A 347 -12.15 -1.30 -8.14
C PHE A 347 -11.73 -0.08 -7.29
N SER A 348 -10.43 0.08 -7.06
CA SER A 348 -9.81 1.27 -6.49
C SER A 348 -9.35 2.21 -7.63
N TYR A 349 -8.44 3.12 -7.37
CA TYR A 349 -7.94 4.02 -8.41
C TYR A 349 -7.36 3.29 -9.65
N VAL A 350 -7.29 3.99 -10.78
CA VAL A 350 -6.75 3.42 -12.04
C VAL A 350 -5.27 3.08 -11.89
N SER A 351 -4.91 1.80 -12.11
CA SER A 351 -3.53 1.33 -12.02
C SER A 351 -3.26 0.15 -12.95
N ASN A 352 -2.12 0.18 -13.63
CA ASN A 352 -1.68 -0.91 -14.50
C ASN A 352 -0.66 -1.85 -13.81
N ARG A 353 -0.76 -2.03 -12.50
CA ARG A 353 0.09 -2.97 -11.73
C ARG A 353 0.00 -4.42 -12.20
N TRP A 354 -0.90 -4.74 -13.09
CA TRP A 354 -1.05 -6.04 -13.74
C TRP A 354 -0.11 -6.27 -14.94
N ILE A 355 0.71 -5.28 -15.31
CA ILE A 355 1.56 -5.29 -16.53
C ILE A 355 2.57 -6.45 -16.59
N TRP A 356 2.91 -7.05 -15.44
CA TRP A 356 3.73 -8.27 -15.37
C TRP A 356 3.09 -9.45 -16.15
N ALA A 357 1.76 -9.53 -16.21
CA ALA A 357 1.06 -10.54 -17.01
C ALA A 357 1.17 -10.24 -18.52
N TYR A 358 1.14 -8.96 -18.91
CA TYR A 358 1.44 -8.54 -20.28
C TYR A 358 2.88 -8.90 -20.67
N GLY A 359 3.85 -8.70 -19.75
CA GLY A 359 5.24 -9.15 -19.94
C GLY A 359 5.35 -10.65 -20.21
N MET A 360 4.56 -11.48 -19.51
CA MET A 360 4.47 -12.92 -19.79
C MET A 360 3.94 -13.22 -21.20
N MET A 361 2.90 -12.50 -21.65
CA MET A 361 2.33 -12.66 -22.98
C MET A 361 3.36 -12.32 -24.06
N ILE A 362 4.07 -11.19 -23.96
CA ILE A 362 5.09 -10.76 -24.90
C ILE A 362 6.23 -11.78 -24.98
N ALA A 363 6.73 -12.23 -23.83
CA ALA A 363 7.77 -13.24 -23.75
C ALA A 363 7.32 -14.56 -24.42
N TYR A 364 6.10 -15.00 -24.16
CA TYR A 364 5.56 -16.22 -24.74
C TYR A 364 5.29 -16.11 -26.24
N ILE A 365 4.84 -14.96 -26.74
CA ILE A 365 4.73 -14.67 -28.17
C ILE A 365 6.11 -14.82 -28.83
N PHE A 366 7.13 -14.23 -28.23
CA PHE A 366 8.50 -14.36 -28.75
C PHE A 366 8.96 -15.83 -28.80
N VAL A 367 8.72 -16.61 -27.73
CA VAL A 367 9.05 -18.04 -27.67
C VAL A 367 8.37 -18.83 -28.80
N LYS A 368 7.08 -18.55 -29.04
CA LYS A 368 6.30 -19.22 -30.10
C LYS A 368 6.72 -18.81 -31.51
N ALA A 369 7.04 -17.53 -31.69
CA ALA A 369 7.47 -16.98 -32.97
C ALA A 369 8.93 -17.31 -33.33
N TYR A 370 9.77 -17.60 -32.32
CA TYR A 370 11.22 -17.80 -32.51
C TYR A 370 11.60 -18.82 -33.59
N PRO A 371 11.02 -20.05 -33.66
CA PRO A 371 11.32 -20.98 -34.74
C PRO A 371 11.00 -20.45 -36.14
N GLU A 372 9.98 -19.59 -36.23
CA GLU A 372 9.55 -18.99 -37.49
C GLU A 372 10.52 -17.94 -38.02
N LEU A 373 11.35 -17.32 -37.15
CA LEU A 373 12.39 -16.37 -37.56
C LEU A 373 13.37 -16.94 -38.59
N PHE A 374 13.58 -18.25 -38.54
CA PHE A 374 14.53 -18.96 -39.41
C PHE A 374 13.90 -19.45 -40.73
N THR A 375 12.59 -19.32 -40.90
CA THR A 375 11.83 -19.87 -42.03
C THR A 375 11.01 -18.81 -42.77
N LEU A 376 11.38 -17.53 -42.62
CA LEU A 376 10.69 -16.41 -43.24
C LEU A 376 10.86 -16.36 -44.74
N THR A 377 9.76 -16.25 -45.48
CA THR A 377 9.74 -15.96 -46.92
C THR A 377 10.11 -14.48 -47.18
N VAL A 378 10.54 -14.18 -48.42
CA VAL A 378 10.87 -12.81 -48.85
C VAL A 378 9.68 -11.84 -48.61
N ARG A 379 8.44 -12.31 -48.82
CA ARG A 379 7.22 -11.52 -48.59
C ARG A 379 7.04 -11.22 -47.10
N GLU A 380 7.30 -12.16 -46.22
CA GLU A 380 7.20 -11.99 -44.78
C GLU A 380 8.29 -11.07 -44.24
N LYS A 381 9.51 -11.19 -44.71
CA LYS A 381 10.62 -10.28 -44.40
C LYS A 381 10.25 -8.83 -44.77
N LYS A 382 9.67 -8.61 -45.97
CA LYS A 382 9.17 -7.28 -46.36
C LYS A 382 8.10 -6.76 -45.42
N LYS A 383 7.16 -7.63 -45.00
CA LYS A 383 6.13 -7.23 -44.03
C LYS A 383 6.72 -6.85 -42.66
N ILE A 384 7.65 -7.65 -42.14
CA ILE A 384 8.35 -7.38 -40.88
C ILE A 384 9.07 -6.05 -40.97
N PHE A 385 9.81 -5.81 -42.10
CA PHE A 385 10.46 -4.52 -42.31
C PHE A 385 9.49 -3.35 -42.29
N VAL A 386 8.38 -3.44 -43.02
CA VAL A 386 7.33 -2.39 -43.03
C VAL A 386 6.75 -2.18 -41.65
N MET A 387 6.41 -3.23 -40.91
CA MET A 387 5.90 -3.13 -39.54
C MET A 387 6.94 -2.52 -38.58
N THR A 388 8.23 -2.85 -38.73
CA THR A 388 9.30 -2.24 -37.95
C THR A 388 9.39 -0.75 -38.21
N VAL A 389 9.44 -0.34 -39.49
CA VAL A 389 9.48 1.10 -39.86
C VAL A 389 8.25 1.83 -39.34
N ALA A 390 7.05 1.29 -39.55
CA ALA A 390 5.81 1.87 -39.06
C ALA A 390 5.81 2.02 -37.52
N TYR A 391 6.23 0.97 -36.82
CA TYR A 391 6.34 1.03 -35.37
C TYR A 391 7.35 2.09 -34.91
N CYS A 392 8.55 2.15 -35.50
CA CYS A 392 9.55 3.15 -35.14
C CYS A 392 9.07 4.58 -35.36
N VAL A 393 8.41 4.82 -36.51
CA VAL A 393 7.83 6.14 -36.81
C VAL A 393 6.75 6.51 -35.78
N LEU A 394 5.82 5.61 -35.52
CA LEU A 394 4.73 5.85 -34.55
C LEU A 394 5.23 5.99 -33.12
N ALA A 395 6.19 5.17 -32.71
CA ALA A 395 6.77 5.19 -31.37
C ALA A 395 7.54 6.48 -31.05
N LEU A 396 8.11 7.13 -32.06
CA LEU A 396 8.85 8.40 -31.93
C LEU A 396 8.11 9.59 -32.58
N PHE A 397 6.85 9.43 -32.96
CA PHE A 397 6.11 10.48 -33.63
C PHE A 397 5.94 11.72 -32.73
N ALA A 398 5.45 11.53 -31.52
CA ALA A 398 5.27 12.60 -30.56
C ALA A 398 6.61 13.04 -29.94
N LYS A 399 6.79 14.36 -29.73
CA LYS A 399 7.99 14.89 -29.07
C LYS A 399 8.20 14.29 -27.67
N ALA A 400 7.12 14.09 -26.93
CA ALA A 400 7.15 13.50 -25.59
C ALA A 400 7.68 12.05 -25.54
N ALA A 401 7.57 11.30 -26.65
CA ALA A 401 8.08 9.93 -26.76
C ALA A 401 9.56 9.84 -27.15
N ARG A 402 10.20 10.97 -27.49
CA ARG A 402 11.62 10.99 -27.96
C ARG A 402 12.61 11.05 -26.81
N THR A 403 12.42 10.21 -25.79
CA THR A 403 13.39 10.06 -24.70
C THR A 403 14.60 9.26 -25.17
N GLN A 404 15.74 9.42 -24.51
CA GLN A 404 16.96 8.66 -24.83
C GLN A 404 16.70 7.15 -24.73
N ARG A 405 15.95 6.72 -23.72
CA ARG A 405 15.62 5.32 -23.47
C ARG A 405 14.73 4.76 -24.59
N ASN A 406 13.70 5.47 -25.02
CA ASN A 406 12.84 5.05 -26.14
C ASN A 406 13.62 5.02 -27.45
N MET A 407 14.51 5.98 -27.72
CA MET A 407 15.37 5.97 -28.90
C MET A 407 16.34 4.79 -28.89
N ALA A 408 16.94 4.46 -27.74
CA ALA A 408 17.79 3.27 -27.61
C ALA A 408 16.99 1.98 -27.85
N GLY A 409 15.77 1.86 -27.32
CA GLY A 409 14.87 0.74 -27.59
C GLY A 409 14.54 0.60 -29.08
N VAL A 410 14.24 1.70 -29.77
CA VAL A 410 14.02 1.73 -31.22
C VAL A 410 15.25 1.31 -31.99
N LEU A 411 16.45 1.77 -31.62
CA LEU A 411 17.71 1.34 -32.24
C LEU A 411 17.92 -0.17 -32.12
N VAL A 412 17.73 -0.73 -30.94
CA VAL A 412 17.82 -2.18 -30.71
C VAL A 412 16.80 -2.93 -31.56
N LEU A 413 15.56 -2.42 -31.67
CA LEU A 413 14.53 -3.02 -32.52
C LEU A 413 14.94 -3.02 -33.99
N VAL A 414 15.48 -1.93 -34.52
CA VAL A 414 15.97 -1.84 -35.90
C VAL A 414 17.08 -2.84 -36.14
N LEU A 415 18.06 -2.95 -35.23
CA LEU A 415 19.15 -3.91 -35.33
C LEU A 415 18.65 -5.36 -35.28
N ALA A 416 17.71 -5.68 -34.43
CA ALA A 416 17.07 -6.99 -34.30
C ALA A 416 16.28 -7.35 -35.60
N ALA A 417 15.49 -6.41 -36.10
CA ALA A 417 14.72 -6.58 -37.33
C ALA A 417 15.64 -6.72 -38.56
N PHE A 418 16.71 -5.94 -38.60
CA PHE A 418 17.74 -6.08 -39.64
C PHE A 418 18.41 -7.49 -39.59
N THR A 419 18.76 -7.95 -38.38
CA THR A 419 19.30 -9.31 -38.19
C THR A 419 18.35 -10.38 -38.75
N VAL A 420 17.06 -10.28 -38.45
CA VAL A 420 16.02 -11.22 -38.88
C VAL A 420 15.76 -11.15 -40.38
N THR A 421 15.76 -9.95 -40.97
CA THR A 421 15.36 -9.75 -42.36
C THR A 421 16.49 -9.86 -43.37
N SER A 422 17.71 -9.43 -43.01
CA SER A 422 18.86 -9.34 -43.96
C SER A 422 19.80 -10.53 -43.86
N PHE A 423 20.11 -11.04 -42.67
CA PHE A 423 21.14 -12.05 -42.47
C PHE A 423 20.66 -13.49 -42.69
N GLY A 424 19.39 -13.76 -42.79
CA GLY A 424 18.85 -15.13 -42.92
C GLY A 424 19.16 -15.85 -44.22
N ASN A 425 19.78 -15.20 -45.24
CA ASN A 425 19.95 -15.78 -46.56
C ASN A 425 21.39 -15.81 -47.13
N ILE A 426 22.35 -15.04 -46.60
CA ILE A 426 23.61 -14.89 -47.36
C ILE A 426 24.87 -15.27 -46.55
N PHE A 427 24.97 -15.07 -45.26
CA PHE A 427 26.21 -15.26 -44.52
C PHE A 427 26.12 -15.90 -43.13
N LEU A 428 24.97 -16.09 -42.59
CA LEU A 428 24.84 -16.61 -41.22
C LEU A 428 23.92 -17.82 -41.19
N GLN A 429 24.49 -18.98 -41.01
CA GLN A 429 23.75 -20.15 -40.53
C GLN A 429 22.98 -19.76 -39.29
N GLY A 430 21.77 -20.31 -39.06
CA GLY A 430 20.87 -19.98 -37.98
C GLY A 430 21.53 -19.85 -36.59
N LYS A 431 22.70 -20.47 -36.37
CA LYS A 431 23.51 -20.37 -35.14
C LYS A 431 24.02 -18.96 -34.87
N TYR A 432 24.47 -18.23 -35.88
CA TYR A 432 24.99 -16.88 -35.74
C TYR A 432 23.86 -15.84 -35.54
N MET A 433 22.74 -16.05 -36.24
CA MET A 433 21.56 -15.22 -36.00
C MET A 433 21.04 -15.37 -34.56
N CYS A 434 21.01 -16.59 -34.03
CA CYS A 434 20.67 -16.87 -32.64
C CYS A 434 21.61 -16.13 -31.66
N GLY A 435 22.94 -16.25 -31.91
CA GLY A 435 23.96 -15.57 -31.10
C GLY A 435 23.78 -14.05 -31.08
N LEU A 436 23.59 -13.46 -32.27
CA LEU A 436 23.41 -11.99 -32.40
C LEU A 436 22.13 -11.50 -31.75
N LEU A 437 20.99 -12.20 -31.92
CA LEU A 437 19.74 -11.86 -31.24
C LEU A 437 19.84 -11.98 -29.69
N SER A 438 20.56 -13.00 -29.20
CA SER A 438 20.82 -13.16 -27.78
C SER A 438 21.69 -12.04 -27.21
N ALA A 439 22.72 -11.63 -27.95
CA ALA A 439 23.58 -10.50 -27.58
C ALA A 439 22.79 -9.19 -27.57
N LEU A 440 21.98 -8.91 -28.60
CA LEU A 440 21.11 -7.75 -28.66
C LEU A 440 20.09 -7.74 -27.53
N LEU A 441 19.56 -8.91 -27.14
CA LEU A 441 18.66 -9.04 -26.00
C LEU A 441 19.36 -8.61 -24.69
N VAL A 442 20.54 -9.15 -24.40
CA VAL A 442 21.29 -8.81 -23.18
C VAL A 442 21.67 -7.32 -23.19
N VAL A 443 22.15 -6.80 -24.32
CA VAL A 443 22.46 -5.36 -24.48
C VAL A 443 21.22 -4.50 -24.22
N SER A 444 20.07 -4.88 -24.78
CA SER A 444 18.80 -4.17 -24.56
C SER A 444 18.41 -4.12 -23.07
N ILE A 445 18.55 -5.26 -22.37
CA ILE A 445 18.28 -5.32 -20.93
C ILE A 445 19.25 -4.42 -20.15
N MET A 446 20.55 -4.51 -20.43
CA MET A 446 21.56 -3.68 -19.77
C MET A 446 21.36 -2.19 -20.04
N LEU A 447 20.97 -1.79 -21.26
CA LEU A 447 20.60 -0.41 -21.57
C LEU A 447 19.38 0.04 -20.76
N ASN A 448 18.33 -0.77 -20.67
CA ASN A 448 17.15 -0.45 -19.86
C ASN A 448 17.49 -0.30 -18.39
N VAL A 449 18.36 -1.15 -17.83
CA VAL A 449 18.88 -1.05 -16.46
C VAL A 449 19.68 0.24 -16.30
N SER A 450 20.64 0.52 -17.19
CA SER A 450 21.48 1.72 -17.11
C SER A 450 20.66 3.01 -17.18
N TYR A 451 19.68 3.09 -18.07
CA TYR A 451 18.80 4.25 -18.15
C TYR A 451 17.88 4.38 -16.94
N GLN A 452 17.41 3.27 -16.35
CA GLN A 452 16.55 3.32 -15.16
C GLN A 452 17.30 3.87 -13.95
N TYR A 453 18.56 3.46 -13.78
CA TYR A 453 19.40 3.80 -12.63
C TYR A 453 20.41 4.91 -12.94
N SER A 454 20.23 5.64 -14.06
CA SER A 454 21.08 6.78 -14.38
C SER A 454 20.91 7.92 -13.38
N TYR A 455 21.98 8.65 -13.14
CA TYR A 455 22.00 9.82 -12.25
C TYR A 455 20.96 10.88 -12.63
N GLU A 456 20.70 11.06 -13.94
CA GLU A 456 19.72 12.04 -14.45
C GLU A 456 18.27 11.76 -13.99
N LYS A 457 17.95 10.54 -13.57
CA LYS A 457 16.59 10.16 -13.15
C LYS A 457 16.35 10.24 -11.65
N ASP A 458 17.38 10.48 -10.89
CA ASP A 458 17.33 10.54 -9.41
C ASP A 458 16.68 9.32 -8.73
N TYR A 459 16.50 8.23 -9.48
CA TYR A 459 15.81 7.03 -8.99
C TYR A 459 16.54 6.39 -7.80
N LEU A 460 17.88 6.39 -7.82
CA LEU A 460 18.69 5.82 -6.75
C LEU A 460 18.64 6.64 -5.46
N SER A 461 18.31 7.94 -5.53
CA SER A 461 18.15 8.79 -4.34
C SER A 461 17.00 8.32 -3.45
N GLU A 462 16.00 7.65 -4.05
CA GLU A 462 14.86 7.09 -3.31
C GLU A 462 15.23 5.84 -2.46
N PHE A 463 16.47 5.32 -2.56
CA PHE A 463 16.91 4.14 -1.85
C PHE A 463 17.85 4.49 -0.68
N ALA A 464 17.80 3.70 0.37
CA ALA A 464 18.64 3.87 1.54
C ALA A 464 20.14 3.74 1.19
N ALA A 465 20.99 4.33 2.00
CA ALA A 465 22.40 4.04 1.95
C ALA A 465 22.67 2.60 2.40
N GLU A 466 23.75 2.02 1.89
CA GLU A 466 24.17 0.64 2.22
C GLU A 466 24.44 0.51 3.72
N GLU A 467 23.94 -0.56 4.33
CA GLU A 467 24.05 -0.87 5.77
C GLU A 467 23.34 0.11 6.73
N GLU A 468 22.62 1.13 6.24
CA GLU A 468 21.93 2.11 7.10
C GLU A 468 20.43 1.84 7.27
N SER A 469 19.85 0.89 6.53
CA SER A 469 18.39 0.72 6.47
C SER A 469 17.79 0.31 7.81
N LEU A 470 18.46 -0.55 8.58
CA LEU A 470 18.01 -0.98 9.90
C LEU A 470 18.20 0.10 10.94
N ASP A 471 19.30 0.87 10.87
CA ASP A 471 19.57 1.98 11.79
C ASP A 471 18.45 3.04 11.75
N LYS A 472 17.78 3.18 10.59
CA LYS A 472 16.65 4.08 10.44
C LYS A 472 15.38 3.61 11.13
N LEU A 473 15.25 2.32 11.43
CA LEU A 473 14.19 1.76 12.26
C LEU A 473 14.45 1.99 13.76
N GLU A 474 15.69 2.22 14.14
CA GLU A 474 16.09 2.60 15.50
C GLU A 474 15.84 4.09 15.76
N SER A 475 14.58 4.51 15.80
CA SER A 475 14.23 5.93 15.90
C SER A 475 14.69 6.57 17.21
N ASN A 476 15.08 7.84 17.14
CA ASN A 476 15.39 8.62 18.34
C ASN A 476 14.14 8.88 19.19
N THR A 477 12.96 8.84 18.60
CA THR A 477 11.67 8.96 19.30
C THR A 477 11.48 7.78 20.26
N ASP A 478 11.59 6.54 19.74
CA ASP A 478 11.48 5.34 20.56
C ASP A 478 12.59 5.26 21.62
N LYS A 479 13.83 5.62 21.24
CA LYS A 479 14.96 5.67 22.17
C LYS A 479 14.76 6.68 23.31
N ALA A 480 14.12 7.83 23.04
CA ALA A 480 13.80 8.81 24.08
C ALA A 480 12.74 8.27 25.06
N VAL A 481 11.73 7.55 24.55
CA VAL A 481 10.72 6.89 25.39
C VAL A 481 11.34 5.78 26.24
N LEU A 482 12.19 4.94 25.66
CA LEU A 482 12.89 3.88 26.39
C LEU A 482 13.85 4.45 27.46
N ALA A 483 14.47 5.62 27.22
CA ALA A 483 15.32 6.30 28.16
C ALA A 483 14.58 6.83 29.41
N ALA A 484 13.24 6.95 29.36
CA ALA A 484 12.42 7.27 30.53
C ALA A 484 12.43 6.16 31.60
N GLY A 485 12.77 4.92 31.22
CA GLY A 485 12.99 3.79 32.15
C GLY A 485 11.71 3.25 32.80
N ASP A 486 10.55 3.52 32.20
CA ASP A 486 9.25 3.08 32.69
C ASP A 486 8.91 1.67 32.19
N SER A 487 8.48 0.79 33.08
CA SER A 487 8.10 -0.60 32.78
C SER A 487 6.59 -0.83 32.66
N GLY A 488 5.79 0.23 32.82
CA GLY A 488 4.33 0.17 32.68
C GLY A 488 3.87 -0.01 31.25
N VAL A 489 2.59 -0.36 31.05
CA VAL A 489 1.95 -0.42 29.73
C VAL A 489 1.30 0.92 29.44
N TYR A 490 1.86 1.65 28.51
CA TYR A 490 1.42 2.99 28.12
C TYR A 490 1.71 3.21 26.64
N ARG A 491 1.14 4.27 26.04
CA ARG A 491 1.51 4.76 24.71
C ARG A 491 2.30 6.04 24.77
N TYR A 492 2.96 6.34 23.68
CA TYR A 492 3.48 7.66 23.40
C TYR A 492 2.85 8.23 22.13
N ASP A 493 2.69 9.55 22.11
CA ASP A 493 2.38 10.33 20.92
C ASP A 493 3.53 11.26 20.56
N GLN A 494 3.50 11.87 19.38
CA GLN A 494 4.62 12.68 18.92
C GLN A 494 4.18 13.74 17.91
N TYR A 495 5.00 14.77 17.74
CA TYR A 495 4.87 15.73 16.66
C TYR A 495 6.19 15.98 15.96
N GLY A 496 6.24 15.67 14.64
CA GLY A 496 7.40 15.89 13.79
C GLY A 496 8.68 15.17 14.23
N ALA A 497 8.57 14.15 15.08
CA ALA A 497 9.69 13.45 15.68
C ALA A 497 10.02 12.11 15.01
N LEU A 498 9.04 11.45 14.35
CA LEU A 498 9.25 10.19 13.67
C LEU A 498 9.69 10.43 12.21
N PRO A 499 10.87 9.92 11.82
CA PRO A 499 11.29 9.94 10.42
C PRO A 499 10.56 8.87 9.58
N TYR A 500 10.09 7.79 10.21
CA TYR A 500 9.37 6.67 9.63
C TYR A 500 8.29 6.14 10.59
N ASP A 501 7.17 5.71 10.02
CA ASP A 501 6.12 5.02 10.77
C ASP A 501 6.54 3.61 11.17
N ASN A 502 5.78 2.99 12.08
CA ASN A 502 5.94 1.60 12.53
C ASN A 502 7.27 1.28 13.22
N THR A 503 8.08 2.27 13.59
CA THR A 503 9.36 2.01 14.30
C THR A 503 9.14 1.33 15.65
N SER A 504 8.00 1.60 16.30
CA SER A 504 7.59 0.94 17.54
C SER A 504 7.56 -0.58 17.45
N MET A 505 7.13 -1.13 16.30
CA MET A 505 7.13 -2.58 16.04
C MET A 505 8.54 -3.17 16.06
N TYR A 506 9.54 -2.42 15.61
CA TYR A 506 10.95 -2.83 15.67
C TYR A 506 11.55 -2.64 17.05
N MET A 507 11.27 -1.51 17.69
CA MET A 507 11.86 -1.09 18.96
C MET A 507 11.17 -1.67 20.20
N GLY A 508 9.97 -2.26 20.07
CA GLY A 508 9.21 -2.83 21.19
C GLY A 508 8.57 -1.77 22.09
N THR A 509 8.15 -0.65 21.53
CA THR A 509 7.43 0.43 22.21
C THR A 509 5.97 0.49 21.73
N ASN A 510 5.11 1.33 22.33
CA ASN A 510 3.72 1.46 21.92
C ASN A 510 3.48 2.87 21.40
N SER A 511 3.26 3.02 20.11
CA SER A 511 3.05 4.30 19.44
C SER A 511 1.60 4.50 19.02
N THR A 512 1.20 5.74 18.76
CA THR A 512 -0.02 6.10 18.05
C THR A 512 0.15 6.05 16.52
N ALA A 513 1.40 5.96 16.03
CA ALA A 513 1.71 5.92 14.60
C ALA A 513 1.55 4.51 13.99
N TYR A 514 0.98 4.45 12.79
CA TYR A 514 0.73 3.21 12.07
C TYR A 514 0.62 3.44 10.57
N TYR A 515 1.31 2.61 9.78
CA TYR A 515 1.18 2.63 8.32
C TYR A 515 1.35 1.24 7.72
N PHE A 516 0.23 0.54 7.50
CA PHE A 516 0.18 -0.73 6.77
C PHE A 516 -1.03 -0.78 5.84
N SER A 517 -1.08 -1.77 4.93
CA SER A 517 -2.12 -1.86 3.91
C SER A 517 -3.51 -2.17 4.44
N LEU A 518 -3.63 -2.83 5.59
CA LEU A 518 -4.89 -3.14 6.27
C LEU A 518 -4.83 -2.65 7.70
N ALA A 519 -5.83 -1.91 8.13
CA ALA A 519 -5.96 -1.38 9.48
C ALA A 519 -7.30 -1.83 10.10
N ASN A 520 -7.39 -1.75 11.42
CA ASN A 520 -8.63 -1.96 12.14
C ASN A 520 -9.61 -0.80 11.85
N SER A 521 -10.83 -1.11 11.38
CA SER A 521 -11.82 -0.09 11.00
C SER A 521 -12.23 0.82 12.17
N SER A 522 -12.25 0.32 13.41
CA SER A 522 -12.60 1.16 14.56
C SER A 522 -11.64 2.34 14.75
N ILE A 523 -10.39 2.20 14.32
CA ILE A 523 -9.40 3.30 14.31
C ILE A 523 -9.75 4.31 13.23
N SER A 524 -10.02 3.86 11.98
CA SER A 524 -10.41 4.78 10.90
C SER A 524 -11.72 5.50 11.19
N ASP A 525 -12.71 4.80 11.76
CA ASP A 525 -13.97 5.41 12.20
C ASP A 525 -13.70 6.57 13.17
N PHE A 526 -12.87 6.31 14.21
CA PHE A 526 -12.54 7.32 15.21
C PHE A 526 -11.76 8.51 14.63
N PHE A 527 -10.76 8.24 13.78
CA PHE A 527 -9.99 9.29 13.14
C PHE A 527 -10.85 10.15 12.21
N SER A 528 -11.80 9.54 11.51
CA SER A 528 -12.78 10.25 10.69
C SER A 528 -13.74 11.08 11.55
N GLU A 529 -14.30 10.49 12.60
CA GLU A 529 -15.25 11.16 13.52
C GLU A 529 -14.62 12.35 14.24
N MET A 530 -13.33 12.24 14.61
CA MET A 530 -12.59 13.32 15.30
C MET A 530 -11.93 14.30 14.32
N TYR A 531 -12.15 14.19 13.02
CA TYR A 531 -11.54 15.06 12.00
C TYR A 531 -10.00 15.11 12.09
N LEU A 532 -9.39 13.99 12.51
CA LEU A 532 -7.94 13.89 12.59
C LEU A 532 -7.34 13.87 11.19
N ASN A 533 -6.39 14.77 10.95
CA ASN A 533 -5.75 14.90 9.65
C ASN A 533 -4.79 13.74 9.41
N THR A 534 -5.17 12.79 8.57
CA THR A 534 -4.34 11.65 8.17
C THR A 534 -4.20 11.60 6.64
N PRO A 535 -3.03 11.22 6.11
CA PRO A 535 -2.84 11.12 4.67
C PRO A 535 -3.80 10.10 4.01
N TRP A 536 -4.04 8.96 4.68
CA TRP A 536 -4.88 7.86 4.22
C TRP A 536 -5.60 7.20 5.39
N GLU A 537 -6.64 6.46 5.13
CA GLU A 537 -7.43 5.73 6.15
C GLU A 537 -6.62 4.68 6.92
N GLN A 538 -5.55 4.17 6.33
CA GLN A 538 -4.66 3.18 6.94
C GLN A 538 -3.30 3.76 7.37
N HIS A 539 -3.18 5.09 7.46
CA HIS A 539 -1.96 5.78 7.85
C HIS A 539 -2.26 6.81 8.94
N TYR A 540 -1.86 6.52 10.16
CA TYR A 540 -2.04 7.35 11.34
C TYR A 540 -0.69 7.83 11.84
N GLU A 541 -0.55 9.13 12.10
CA GLU A 541 0.72 9.70 12.56
C GLU A 541 0.69 10.06 14.04
N ASN A 542 -0.41 10.66 14.51
CA ASN A 542 -0.60 11.15 15.89
C ASN A 542 -2.06 11.56 16.13
N LEU A 543 -2.36 12.00 17.36
CA LEU A 543 -3.67 12.53 17.77
C LEU A 543 -3.75 14.05 17.66
N ASP A 544 -2.92 14.69 16.85
CA ASP A 544 -2.83 16.13 16.61
C ASP A 544 -2.48 16.94 17.89
N GLY A 545 -1.91 16.29 18.91
CA GLY A 545 -1.60 16.90 20.20
C GLY A 545 -2.86 17.42 20.95
N ARG A 546 -4.00 16.75 20.74
CA ARG A 546 -5.29 17.08 21.41
C ARG A 546 -5.30 16.46 22.79
N THR A 547 -5.21 17.28 23.81
CA THR A 547 -5.05 16.86 25.22
C THR A 547 -6.02 15.78 25.66
N ILE A 548 -7.30 15.91 25.33
CA ILE A 548 -8.32 14.91 25.72
C ILE A 548 -8.07 13.57 25.00
N LEU A 549 -7.77 13.60 23.72
CA LEU A 549 -7.58 12.36 22.95
C LEU A 549 -6.32 11.62 23.39
N ASP A 550 -5.23 12.34 23.67
CA ASP A 550 -3.99 11.76 24.21
C ASP A 550 -4.26 11.04 25.54
N ARG A 551 -5.03 11.68 26.45
CA ARG A 551 -5.37 11.08 27.76
C ARG A 551 -6.20 9.81 27.60
N LEU A 552 -7.28 9.87 26.82
CA LEU A 552 -8.17 8.73 26.59
C LEU A 552 -7.49 7.56 25.89
N ALA A 553 -6.45 7.82 25.09
CA ALA A 553 -5.63 6.79 24.44
C ALA A 553 -4.50 6.24 25.32
N SER A 554 -4.43 6.59 26.63
CA SER A 554 -3.33 6.23 27.55
C SER A 554 -1.95 6.66 27.07
N VAL A 555 -1.87 7.86 26.46
CA VAL A 555 -0.60 8.45 26.07
C VAL A 555 0.05 9.06 27.33
N LYS A 556 1.10 8.40 27.80
CA LYS A 556 1.86 8.86 28.96
C LYS A 556 2.98 9.81 28.59
N TYR A 557 3.62 9.57 27.44
CA TYR A 557 4.71 10.39 26.94
C TYR A 557 4.36 11.05 25.61
N PHE A 558 4.70 12.34 25.52
CA PHE A 558 4.64 13.08 24.25
C PHE A 558 6.06 13.41 23.81
N VAL A 559 6.42 13.06 22.58
CA VAL A 559 7.79 13.22 22.07
C VAL A 559 7.85 14.35 21.03
N ILE A 560 8.81 15.23 21.22
CA ILE A 560 9.11 16.30 20.24
C ILE A 560 10.56 16.22 19.80
N SER A 561 10.84 16.72 18.60
CA SER A 561 12.20 16.85 18.10
C SER A 561 12.74 18.28 18.25
N GLY A 562 14.01 18.44 18.60
CA GLY A 562 14.68 19.72 18.75
C GLY A 562 13.99 20.64 19.74
N ASP A 563 13.79 21.91 19.37
CA ASP A 563 13.20 22.95 20.24
C ASP A 563 11.70 23.18 19.96
N ASN A 564 10.99 22.16 19.53
CA ASN A 564 9.57 22.23 19.15
C ASN A 564 8.58 22.22 20.33
N PHE A 565 8.90 22.85 21.46
CA PHE A 565 8.07 22.89 22.68
C PHE A 565 6.65 23.39 22.47
N ARG A 566 6.43 24.22 21.46
CA ARG A 566 5.12 24.78 21.09
C ARG A 566 4.11 23.76 20.59
N TYR A 567 4.55 22.55 20.23
CA TYR A 567 3.71 21.44 19.80
C TYR A 567 3.38 20.47 20.94
N LEU A 568 3.93 20.66 22.14
CA LEU A 568 3.56 19.84 23.28
C LEU A 568 2.09 20.01 23.63
N SER A 569 1.41 18.90 23.81
CA SER A 569 0.07 18.84 24.34
C SER A 569 0.02 19.36 25.79
N TYR A 570 -1.11 19.89 26.20
CA TYR A 570 -1.26 20.41 27.57
C TYR A 570 -1.10 19.31 28.62
N GLY A 571 -0.35 19.59 29.69
CA GLY A 571 -0.06 18.66 30.78
C GLY A 571 1.25 17.86 30.62
N TYR A 572 1.89 17.89 29.45
CA TYR A 572 3.20 17.26 29.23
C TYR A 572 4.33 18.25 29.52
N ASN A 573 4.82 18.27 30.74
CA ASN A 573 5.74 19.33 31.22
C ASN A 573 7.06 18.82 31.83
N LYS A 574 7.19 17.50 32.05
CA LYS A 574 8.34 16.90 32.74
C LYS A 574 9.15 16.04 31.78
N GLU A 575 10.31 16.51 31.36
CA GLU A 575 11.24 15.72 30.56
C GLU A 575 11.72 14.50 31.34
N LYS A 576 11.62 13.31 30.72
CA LYS A 576 11.98 12.01 31.32
C LYS A 576 13.05 11.27 30.57
N GLY A 577 13.12 11.46 29.26
CA GLY A 577 14.11 10.80 28.44
C GLY A 577 14.46 11.60 27.21
N SER A 578 15.67 11.39 26.71
CA SER A 578 16.11 12.03 25.46
C SER A 578 17.05 11.11 24.68
N ALA A 579 17.06 11.27 23.37
CA ALA A 579 17.94 10.53 22.46
C ALA A 579 18.29 11.39 21.23
N GLY A 580 19.44 11.13 20.63
CA GLY A 580 19.93 11.89 19.48
C GLY A 580 20.71 13.15 19.90
N LYS A 581 21.01 14.04 18.95
CA LYS A 581 21.73 15.29 19.17
C LYS A 581 21.28 16.37 18.21
N GLY A 582 21.28 17.62 18.67
CA GLY A 582 20.97 18.80 17.86
C GLY A 582 19.54 18.77 17.31
N LYS A 583 19.33 18.99 16.01
CA LYS A 583 18.01 19.01 15.39
C LYS A 583 17.30 17.64 15.38
N SER A 584 18.06 16.56 15.49
CA SER A 584 17.51 15.19 15.55
C SER A 584 17.39 14.68 17.00
N GLU A 585 17.66 15.51 18.00
CA GLU A 585 17.40 15.18 19.39
C GLU A 585 15.90 15.09 19.63
N CYS A 586 15.45 13.96 20.14
CA CYS A 586 14.08 13.74 20.56
C CYS A 586 14.00 13.74 22.08
N ARG A 587 12.98 14.39 22.64
CA ARG A 587 12.76 14.47 24.08
C ARG A 587 11.33 14.01 24.41
N ALA A 588 11.24 13.09 25.37
CA ALA A 588 9.98 12.55 25.87
C ALA A 588 9.54 13.30 27.12
N TYR A 589 8.36 13.88 27.08
CA TYR A 589 7.74 14.62 28.17
C TYR A 589 6.61 13.79 28.76
N GLU A 590 6.61 13.62 30.08
CA GLU A 590 5.58 12.87 30.82
C GLU A 590 4.38 13.76 31.15
N ASN A 591 3.20 13.19 31.04
CA ASN A 591 1.99 13.65 31.73
C ASN A 591 1.81 12.80 33.00
N GLU A 592 1.97 13.41 34.18
CA GLU A 592 1.84 12.71 35.45
C GLU A 592 0.42 12.22 35.73
N ASN A 593 -0.60 12.82 35.07
CA ASN A 593 -2.02 12.45 35.16
C ASN A 593 -2.50 11.69 33.92
N ALA A 594 -1.61 10.97 33.23
CA ALA A 594 -2.03 10.12 32.11
C ALA A 594 -2.94 8.99 32.58
N LEU A 595 -4.01 8.72 31.85
CA LEU A 595 -4.90 7.59 32.16
C LEU A 595 -4.14 6.26 31.92
N PRO A 596 -4.33 5.27 32.81
CA PRO A 596 -3.74 3.94 32.64
C PRO A 596 -4.43 3.14 31.52
N LEU A 597 -3.91 1.95 31.21
CA LEU A 597 -4.53 1.04 30.21
C LEU A 597 -5.81 0.37 30.75
N GLY A 598 -6.66 1.07 31.37
CA GLY A 598 -7.95 0.65 31.91
C GLY A 598 -8.39 1.65 32.94
N TYR A 599 -9.42 2.41 32.61
CA TYR A 599 -10.00 3.44 33.45
C TYR A 599 -11.52 3.32 33.41
N THR A 600 -12.24 3.95 34.37
CA THR A 600 -13.67 3.70 34.58
C THR A 600 -14.54 4.92 34.43
N TYR A 601 -15.78 4.66 33.98
CA TYR A 601 -16.87 5.63 33.93
C TYR A 601 -18.03 5.18 34.84
N ASP A 602 -18.67 6.13 35.51
CA ASP A 602 -19.90 5.91 36.28
C ASP A 602 -21.19 6.22 35.48
N SER A 603 -21.03 6.71 34.25
CA SER A 603 -22.13 7.16 33.39
C SER A 603 -21.79 6.88 31.89
N TYR A 604 -22.84 6.78 31.06
CA TYR A 604 -22.67 6.56 29.64
C TYR A 604 -23.40 7.63 28.79
N ILE A 605 -23.00 7.74 27.55
CA ILE A 605 -23.64 8.59 26.54
C ILE A 605 -24.17 7.64 25.46
N PRO A 606 -25.50 7.66 25.17
CA PRO A 606 -26.04 6.91 24.04
C PRO A 606 -25.37 7.31 22.72
N GLU A 607 -24.94 6.34 21.93
CA GLU A 607 -24.27 6.58 20.64
C GLU A 607 -25.11 7.50 19.74
N SER A 608 -26.43 7.30 19.70
CA SER A 608 -27.38 8.15 18.95
C SER A 608 -27.43 9.62 19.36
N GLU A 609 -27.11 9.96 20.62
CA GLU A 609 -26.98 11.33 21.09
C GLU A 609 -25.59 11.90 20.82
N TYR A 610 -24.56 11.07 20.97
CA TYR A 610 -23.19 11.44 20.70
C TYR A 610 -22.96 11.79 19.21
N GLU A 611 -23.54 11.04 18.28
CA GLU A 611 -23.48 11.30 16.83
C GLU A 611 -23.96 12.71 16.44
N LYS A 612 -24.90 13.29 17.18
CA LYS A 612 -25.45 14.62 16.91
C LYS A 612 -24.55 15.78 17.35
N MET A 613 -23.50 15.49 18.11
CA MET A 613 -22.60 16.53 18.64
C MET A 613 -21.59 16.96 17.58
N ASP A 614 -21.13 18.21 17.63
CA ASP A 614 -19.98 18.63 16.84
C ASP A 614 -18.67 18.04 17.38
N VAL A 615 -17.62 18.03 16.54
CA VAL A 615 -16.37 17.33 16.81
C VAL A 615 -15.69 17.75 18.12
N VAL A 616 -15.70 19.02 18.50
CA VAL A 616 -15.07 19.49 19.74
C VAL A 616 -15.93 19.13 20.95
N LYS A 617 -17.26 19.22 20.81
CA LYS A 617 -18.17 18.75 21.84
C LYS A 617 -18.07 17.23 22.03
N LYS A 618 -17.93 16.47 20.95
CA LYS A 618 -17.70 15.02 21.01
C LYS A 618 -16.49 14.66 21.88
N GLN A 619 -15.33 15.30 21.64
CA GLN A 619 -14.15 14.98 22.47
C GLN A 619 -14.32 15.37 23.93
N GLN A 620 -14.98 16.50 24.25
CA GLN A 620 -15.24 16.86 25.62
C GLN A 620 -16.24 15.91 26.33
N ALA A 621 -17.27 15.47 25.60
CA ALA A 621 -18.25 14.52 26.09
C ALA A 621 -17.61 13.19 26.53
N LEU A 622 -16.53 12.75 25.86
CA LEU A 622 -15.78 11.56 26.26
C LEU A 622 -15.10 11.68 27.65
N MET A 623 -15.01 12.87 28.24
CA MET A 623 -14.54 13.06 29.62
C MET A 623 -15.67 12.93 30.65
N ASP A 624 -16.92 12.98 30.23
CA ASP A 624 -18.10 12.97 31.10
C ASP A 624 -18.81 11.62 31.13
N GLY A 625 -18.73 10.84 30.05
CA GLY A 625 -19.36 9.54 29.97
C GLY A 625 -18.79 8.68 28.86
N VAL A 626 -18.82 7.35 29.01
CA VAL A 626 -18.45 6.42 27.95
C VAL A 626 -19.54 6.34 26.89
N VAL A 627 -19.18 6.41 25.64
CA VAL A 627 -20.13 6.22 24.52
C VAL A 627 -20.34 4.73 24.27
N LEU A 628 -21.60 4.28 24.41
CA LEU A 628 -22.01 2.89 24.17
C LEU A 628 -23.32 2.86 23.39
N GLU A 629 -23.56 1.79 22.65
CA GLU A 629 -24.84 1.54 21.96
C GLU A 629 -25.98 1.39 23.01
N GLU A 630 -25.73 0.61 24.08
CA GLU A 630 -26.65 0.37 25.18
C GLU A 630 -25.88 0.17 26.49
N SER A 631 -26.40 0.67 27.60
CA SER A 631 -25.83 0.48 28.94
C SER A 631 -26.90 0.48 29.99
N THR A 632 -26.55 -0.08 31.15
CA THR A 632 -27.37 -0.01 32.38
C THR A 632 -26.91 1.12 33.33
N LEU A 633 -25.83 1.81 32.99
CA LEU A 633 -25.36 3.00 33.74
C LEU A 633 -26.33 4.19 33.56
N PRO A 634 -26.30 5.18 34.46
CA PRO A 634 -27.00 6.41 34.25
C PRO A 634 -26.47 7.17 33.03
N GLU A 635 -27.36 7.92 32.35
CA GLU A 635 -26.93 8.78 31.25
C GLU A 635 -26.10 9.96 31.80
N ALA A 636 -24.99 10.25 31.10
CA ALA A 636 -24.09 11.33 31.46
C ALA A 636 -24.70 12.70 31.15
N SER A 637 -24.46 13.65 32.04
CA SER A 637 -24.65 15.07 31.74
C SER A 637 -23.38 15.62 31.09
N VAL A 638 -23.44 15.94 29.80
CA VAL A 638 -22.29 16.47 29.07
C VAL A 638 -22.08 17.94 29.41
N ASP A 639 -20.94 18.22 30.02
CA ASP A 639 -20.48 19.57 30.37
C ASP A 639 -19.40 20.02 29.37
N ALA A 640 -19.86 20.55 28.22
CA ALA A 640 -18.97 21.05 27.15
C ALA A 640 -18.95 22.60 27.19
N ASP A 641 -17.78 23.16 27.46
CA ASP A 641 -17.52 24.59 27.60
C ASP A 641 -16.77 25.21 26.43
N ASN A 642 -16.65 24.45 25.31
CA ASN A 642 -16.04 24.94 24.06
C ASN A 642 -16.90 26.06 23.43
N GLU A 643 -16.24 27.09 22.92
CA GLU A 643 -16.90 28.24 22.31
C GLU A 643 -16.52 28.40 20.84
N ASN A 644 -17.52 28.61 19.98
CA ASN A 644 -17.33 29.07 18.62
C ASN A 644 -16.99 30.57 18.64
N ILE A 645 -15.74 30.89 18.31
CA ILE A 645 -15.21 32.24 18.36
C ILE A 645 -15.56 33.02 17.09
N GLN A 646 -16.17 34.19 17.28
CA GLN A 646 -16.40 35.09 16.14
C GLN A 646 -15.11 35.69 15.63
N TYR A 647 -14.92 35.71 14.32
CA TYR A 647 -13.71 36.21 13.71
C TYR A 647 -14.00 37.09 12.48
N ARG A 648 -13.02 37.90 12.11
CA ARG A 648 -13.01 38.70 10.88
C ARG A 648 -11.97 38.12 9.93
N MET A 649 -12.31 38.03 8.66
CA MET A 649 -11.41 37.61 7.60
C MET A 649 -10.71 38.80 6.96
N GLU A 650 -9.40 38.71 6.79
CA GLU A 650 -8.57 39.64 6.06
C GLU A 650 -7.86 38.88 4.93
N THR A 651 -8.12 39.27 3.67
CA THR A 651 -7.53 38.63 2.49
C THR A 651 -6.22 39.29 2.07
N GLY A 652 -5.19 38.46 1.83
CA GLY A 652 -3.96 38.90 1.18
C GLY A 652 -4.09 38.94 -0.35
N ASP A 653 -2.99 39.35 -1.00
CA ASP A 653 -2.91 39.37 -2.45
C ASP A 653 -3.13 37.98 -3.05
N GLY A 654 -3.96 37.92 -4.11
CA GLY A 654 -4.29 36.67 -4.77
C GLY A 654 -5.38 35.85 -4.08
N CYS A 655 -5.97 36.33 -2.99
CA CYS A 655 -7.06 35.66 -2.27
C CYS A 655 -8.36 36.46 -2.38
N ALA A 656 -9.46 35.85 -2.79
CA ALA A 656 -10.77 36.50 -2.90
C ALA A 656 -11.84 35.61 -2.23
N LEU A 657 -12.70 36.21 -1.44
CA LEU A 657 -13.78 35.55 -0.72
C LEU A 657 -15.10 35.64 -1.48
N SER A 658 -15.85 34.56 -1.46
CA SER A 658 -17.27 34.52 -1.80
C SER A 658 -18.00 33.67 -0.77
N LYS A 659 -19.34 33.59 -0.83
CA LYS A 659 -20.12 32.79 0.12
C LYS A 659 -19.73 31.32 0.00
N GLY A 660 -19.14 30.75 1.04
CA GLY A 660 -18.75 29.34 1.09
C GLY A 660 -17.58 28.98 0.18
N ALA A 661 -16.79 29.95 -0.33
CA ALA A 661 -15.64 29.67 -1.17
C ALA A 661 -14.51 30.71 -1.07
N ILE A 662 -13.29 30.24 -1.18
CA ILE A 662 -12.07 31.03 -1.24
C ILE A 662 -11.42 30.78 -2.61
N ARG A 663 -11.34 31.82 -3.44
CA ARG A 663 -10.64 31.74 -4.73
C ARG A 663 -9.21 32.22 -4.56
N VAL A 664 -8.27 31.35 -4.87
CA VAL A 664 -6.83 31.59 -4.76
C VAL A 664 -6.24 31.62 -6.17
N THR A 665 -5.71 32.79 -6.56
CA THR A 665 -5.13 33.02 -7.89
C THR A 665 -3.59 33.10 -7.88
N LYS A 666 -2.98 33.00 -6.70
CA LYS A 666 -1.53 33.04 -6.50
C LYS A 666 -1.11 32.05 -5.43
N GLU A 667 -0.14 31.22 -5.72
CA GLU A 667 0.48 30.34 -4.73
C GLU A 667 1.07 31.15 -3.57
N GLY A 668 0.91 30.68 -2.35
CA GLY A 668 1.32 31.37 -1.14
C GLY A 668 0.38 32.51 -0.73
N ALA A 669 -0.78 32.69 -1.40
CA ALA A 669 -1.79 33.64 -0.96
C ALA A 669 -2.26 33.32 0.46
N GLN A 670 -2.61 34.35 1.23
CA GLN A 670 -2.95 34.23 2.64
C GLN A 670 -4.36 34.72 2.94
N LEU A 671 -5.01 34.01 3.85
CA LEU A 671 -6.23 34.44 4.53
C LEU A 671 -5.94 34.50 6.03
N LYS A 672 -6.13 35.67 6.62
CA LYS A 672 -5.94 35.87 8.05
C LYS A 672 -7.29 35.96 8.76
N LEU A 673 -7.44 35.16 9.78
CA LEU A 673 -8.57 35.19 10.71
C LEU A 673 -8.13 35.98 11.93
N VAL A 674 -8.87 37.05 12.27
CA VAL A 674 -8.60 37.90 13.43
C VAL A 674 -9.75 37.75 14.44
N PHE A 675 -9.43 37.35 15.66
CA PHE A 675 -10.40 37.04 16.70
C PHE A 675 -9.84 37.22 18.13
N HIS A 676 -10.64 36.88 19.12
CA HIS A 676 -10.22 36.81 20.50
C HIS A 676 -10.56 35.43 21.04
N GLY A 677 -9.62 34.54 21.05
CA GLY A 677 -9.74 33.20 21.66
C GLY A 677 -9.75 33.30 23.20
N LEU A 678 -10.29 32.27 23.81
CA LEU A 678 -10.33 32.15 25.27
C LEU A 678 -8.92 32.00 25.85
N THR A 679 -8.72 32.42 27.06
CA THR A 679 -7.51 32.17 27.85
C THR A 679 -7.51 30.71 28.34
N ASP A 680 -6.35 30.18 28.66
CA ASP A 680 -6.16 28.82 29.16
C ASP A 680 -6.97 27.78 28.35
N SER A 681 -6.79 27.82 27.01
CA SER A 681 -7.54 26.97 26.08
C SER A 681 -6.70 26.42 24.95
N GLU A 682 -7.09 25.28 24.44
CA GLU A 682 -6.69 24.80 23.10
C GLU A 682 -7.54 25.46 22.03
N ASN A 683 -6.95 25.74 20.88
CA ASN A 683 -7.60 26.49 19.80
C ASN A 683 -7.59 25.70 18.53
N TYR A 684 -8.73 25.60 17.87
CA TYR A 684 -8.91 24.79 16.68
C TYR A 684 -9.36 25.62 15.48
N LEU A 685 -8.84 25.30 14.30
CA LEU A 685 -9.46 25.67 13.04
C LEU A 685 -10.20 24.44 12.52
N ILE A 686 -11.48 24.59 12.19
CA ILE A 686 -12.34 23.51 11.69
C ILE A 686 -12.88 23.94 10.33
N ALA A 687 -12.74 23.08 9.35
CA ALA A 687 -13.32 23.24 8.02
C ALA A 687 -14.27 22.06 7.76
N ASP A 688 -15.57 22.36 7.67
CA ASP A 688 -16.61 21.37 7.39
C ASP A 688 -16.87 21.35 5.88
N ASN A 689 -16.89 20.17 5.29
CA ASN A 689 -17.13 19.90 3.87
C ASN A 689 -16.18 20.70 2.95
N LEU A 690 -14.88 20.63 3.24
CA LEU A 690 -13.84 21.33 2.49
C LEU A 690 -13.46 20.56 1.23
N ASP A 691 -13.62 21.22 0.10
CA ASP A 691 -13.27 20.71 -1.24
C ASP A 691 -12.33 21.65 -1.98
N TYR A 692 -11.67 21.11 -3.01
CA TYR A 692 -10.69 21.84 -3.80
C TYR A 692 -10.84 21.56 -5.30
N ASP A 693 -10.95 22.64 -6.08
CA ASP A 693 -10.85 22.61 -7.53
C ASP A 693 -9.70 23.50 -8.01
N SER A 694 -8.78 22.92 -8.78
CA SER A 694 -7.64 23.68 -9.30
C SER A 694 -8.05 24.62 -10.45
N LEU A 695 -7.43 25.81 -10.51
CA LEU A 695 -7.69 26.80 -11.57
C LEU A 695 -6.79 26.56 -12.77
N SER A 696 -7.38 26.46 -13.94
CA SER A 696 -6.67 26.39 -15.21
C SER A 696 -5.98 27.71 -15.58
N PRO A 697 -4.96 27.72 -16.45
CA PRO A 697 -4.32 28.94 -16.95
C PRO A 697 -5.31 29.97 -17.47
N ARG A 698 -6.39 29.53 -18.12
CA ARG A 698 -7.46 30.42 -18.59
C ARG A 698 -8.27 31.03 -17.45
N GLU A 699 -8.55 30.26 -16.41
CA GLU A 699 -9.32 30.71 -15.24
C GLU A 699 -8.52 31.61 -14.31
N LEU A 700 -7.20 31.52 -14.33
CA LEU A 700 -6.31 32.46 -13.61
C LEU A 700 -6.34 33.85 -14.22
N ILE A 701 -6.71 33.98 -15.51
CA ILE A 701 -6.80 35.28 -16.20
C ILE A 701 -8.19 35.86 -16.01
N GLY A 702 -8.28 37.03 -15.36
CA GLY A 702 -9.53 37.75 -15.17
C GLY A 702 -10.19 38.13 -16.51
N ASN A 703 -11.54 38.12 -16.56
CA ASN A 703 -12.29 38.43 -17.79
C ASN A 703 -11.97 39.79 -18.41
N SER A 704 -11.65 40.81 -17.61
CA SER A 704 -11.25 42.15 -18.10
C SER A 704 -9.89 42.11 -18.78
N GLN A 705 -8.93 41.36 -18.27
CA GLN A 705 -7.63 41.15 -18.86
C GLN A 705 -7.72 40.29 -20.12
N TRP A 706 -8.48 39.21 -20.08
CA TRP A 706 -8.76 38.33 -21.22
C TRP A 706 -9.26 39.11 -22.46
N LYS A 707 -10.23 39.99 -22.27
CA LYS A 707 -10.80 40.80 -23.36
C LYS A 707 -9.79 41.79 -23.95
N LYS A 708 -8.73 42.11 -23.24
CA LYS A 708 -7.66 43.04 -23.71
C LYS A 708 -6.51 42.32 -24.40
N MET A 709 -6.42 41.02 -24.31
CA MET A 709 -5.37 40.21 -24.93
C MET A 709 -5.58 40.12 -26.43
N SER A 710 -4.47 40.02 -27.17
CA SER A 710 -4.49 39.73 -28.60
C SER A 710 -5.06 38.31 -28.84
N GLU A 711 -5.63 38.07 -30.02
CA GLU A 711 -6.11 36.74 -30.43
C GLU A 711 -4.96 35.71 -30.37
N TYR A 712 -3.76 36.09 -30.71
CA TYR A 712 -2.56 35.25 -30.61
C TYR A 712 -2.30 34.82 -29.15
N ASP A 713 -2.32 35.75 -28.21
CA ASP A 713 -2.10 35.45 -26.79
C ASP A 713 -3.24 34.66 -26.19
N GLN A 714 -4.49 34.93 -26.59
CA GLN A 714 -5.66 34.11 -26.19
C GLN A 714 -5.49 32.66 -26.65
N ASN A 715 -5.13 32.44 -27.92
CA ASN A 715 -4.90 31.11 -28.46
C ASN A 715 -3.76 30.38 -27.75
N LYS A 716 -2.69 31.09 -27.38
CA LYS A 716 -1.58 30.53 -26.60
C LYS A 716 -2.04 30.08 -25.25
N VAL A 717 -2.85 30.85 -24.53
CA VAL A 717 -3.42 30.46 -23.23
C VAL A 717 -4.35 29.29 -23.37
N LEU A 718 -5.21 29.24 -24.41
CA LEU A 718 -6.11 28.09 -24.65
C LEU A 718 -5.33 26.79 -24.98
N ASP A 719 -4.20 26.91 -25.68
CA ASP A 719 -3.30 25.77 -25.90
C ASP A 719 -2.63 25.31 -24.59
N GLU A 720 -2.19 26.25 -23.75
CA GLU A 720 -1.69 25.95 -22.41
C GLU A 720 -2.77 25.34 -21.52
N ASP A 721 -3.99 25.84 -21.56
CA ASP A 721 -5.16 25.34 -20.81
C ASP A 721 -5.48 23.88 -21.20
N SER A 722 -5.49 23.60 -22.49
CA SER A 722 -5.70 22.23 -22.97
C SER A 722 -4.60 21.25 -22.52
N ARG A 723 -3.35 21.71 -22.48
CA ARG A 723 -2.24 20.93 -21.96
C ARG A 723 -2.31 20.79 -20.44
N TRP A 724 -2.65 21.86 -19.74
CA TRP A 724 -2.73 21.88 -18.28
C TRP A 724 -3.68 20.83 -17.76
N ARG A 725 -4.87 20.69 -18.32
CA ARG A 725 -5.85 19.66 -17.93
C ARG A 725 -5.30 18.25 -17.95
N TYR A 726 -4.34 17.98 -18.82
CA TYR A 726 -3.72 16.65 -18.94
C TYR A 726 -2.45 16.47 -18.10
N TRP A 727 -1.72 17.57 -17.79
CA TRP A 727 -0.35 17.47 -17.28
C TRP A 727 -0.12 18.08 -15.91
N LYS A 728 -0.85 19.14 -15.60
CA LYS A 728 -0.54 20.03 -14.47
C LYS A 728 -1.73 20.29 -13.56
N GLU A 729 -2.92 19.76 -13.87
CA GLU A 729 -4.08 19.86 -12.99
C GLU A 729 -3.69 19.26 -11.63
N SER A 730 -3.74 20.08 -10.58
CA SER A 730 -3.43 19.60 -9.24
C SER A 730 -4.55 18.70 -8.73
N LYS A 731 -4.17 17.51 -8.32
CA LYS A 731 -5.09 16.51 -7.75
C LYS A 731 -5.11 16.58 -6.23
N GLU A 732 -4.28 17.41 -5.67
CA GLU A 732 -4.15 17.67 -4.25
C GLU A 732 -3.92 19.14 -3.99
N ALA A 733 -4.31 19.61 -2.83
CA ALA A 733 -4.01 20.93 -2.32
C ALA A 733 -3.52 20.86 -0.88
N ALA A 734 -2.75 21.86 -0.48
CA ALA A 734 -2.30 22.03 0.89
C ALA A 734 -2.64 23.44 1.39
N MET A 735 -3.17 23.47 2.61
CA MET A 735 -3.36 24.69 3.39
C MET A 735 -2.50 24.61 4.64
N THR A 736 -1.59 25.56 4.81
CA THR A 736 -0.78 25.68 6.03
C THR A 736 -1.42 26.70 6.95
N VAL A 737 -1.78 26.25 8.15
CA VAL A 737 -2.37 27.11 9.20
C VAL A 737 -1.27 27.45 10.21
N SER A 738 -1.10 28.74 10.48
CA SER A 738 -0.10 29.22 11.44
C SER A 738 -0.74 30.11 12.50
N SER A 739 -0.38 29.88 13.77
CA SER A 739 -0.83 30.66 14.92
C SER A 739 0.16 30.49 16.08
N ASN A 740 0.55 31.56 16.73
CA ASN A 740 1.45 31.55 17.91
C ASN A 740 2.67 30.63 17.74
N ASP A 741 3.35 30.72 16.58
CA ASP A 741 4.48 29.88 16.20
C ASP A 741 4.18 28.38 15.99
N VAL A 742 2.95 27.93 16.15
CA VAL A 742 2.50 26.60 15.71
C VAL A 742 2.13 26.68 14.24
N THR A 743 2.60 25.73 13.46
CA THR A 743 2.32 25.64 12.01
C THR A 743 1.95 24.21 11.67
N LYS A 744 0.77 24.01 11.12
CA LYS A 744 0.28 22.69 10.69
C LYS A 744 -0.28 22.75 9.28
N THR A 745 -0.26 21.63 8.58
CA THR A 745 -0.70 21.56 7.19
C THR A 745 -1.86 20.59 7.03
N ILE A 746 -2.94 21.05 6.45
CA ILE A 746 -4.08 20.24 5.99
C ILE A 746 -3.84 19.90 4.53
N LYS A 747 -3.86 18.61 4.20
CA LYS A 747 -3.80 18.11 2.81
C LYS A 747 -5.20 17.72 2.37
N ILE A 748 -5.60 18.22 1.21
CA ILE A 748 -6.90 17.95 0.59
C ILE A 748 -6.63 17.13 -0.66
N PHE A 749 -7.23 15.96 -0.77
CA PHE A 749 -7.13 15.10 -1.94
C PHE A 749 -8.44 15.13 -2.72
N THR A 750 -8.36 15.37 -4.02
CA THR A 750 -9.53 15.26 -4.90
C THR A 750 -9.78 13.80 -5.30
N ASP A 751 -10.98 13.48 -5.79
CA ASP A 751 -11.35 12.15 -6.29
C ASP A 751 -10.43 11.61 -7.41
N LYS A 752 -9.66 12.51 -8.04
CA LYS A 752 -8.65 12.18 -9.07
C LYS A 752 -7.32 11.70 -8.50
N TYR A 753 -7.11 11.84 -7.20
CA TYR A 753 -5.87 11.41 -6.54
C TYR A 753 -5.97 9.95 -6.07
N ASN A 754 -4.87 9.23 -6.18
CA ASN A 754 -4.85 7.80 -5.83
C ASN A 754 -4.93 7.52 -4.31
N ALA A 755 -4.77 8.53 -3.48
CA ALA A 755 -4.91 8.46 -2.03
C ALA A 755 -6.22 9.10 -1.53
N TYR A 756 -7.18 9.40 -2.42
CA TYR A 756 -8.47 9.95 -2.04
C TYR A 756 -9.24 8.95 -1.16
N SER A 757 -9.70 9.42 -0.02
CA SER A 757 -10.42 8.64 1.00
C SER A 757 -11.86 9.12 1.24
N GLY A 758 -12.35 10.10 0.45
CA GLY A 758 -13.68 10.70 0.67
C GLY A 758 -13.75 11.63 1.87
N ARG A 759 -12.62 12.06 2.40
CA ARG A 759 -12.56 12.93 3.58
C ARG A 759 -12.67 14.39 3.18
N HIS A 760 -13.64 15.10 3.78
CA HIS A 760 -13.92 16.51 3.52
C HIS A 760 -13.94 17.37 4.79
N ASP A 761 -13.91 16.73 5.97
CA ASP A 761 -13.94 17.42 7.26
C ASP A 761 -12.55 17.40 7.90
N PHE A 762 -12.08 18.57 8.32
CA PHE A 762 -10.74 18.76 8.86
C PHE A 762 -10.75 19.61 10.10
N LEU A 763 -10.01 19.17 11.11
CA LEU A 763 -9.70 19.94 12.31
C LEU A 763 -8.19 20.07 12.45
N CYS A 764 -7.72 21.26 12.79
CA CYS A 764 -6.32 21.57 13.02
C CYS A 764 -6.17 22.15 14.43
N ASN A 765 -5.51 21.44 15.34
CA ASN A 765 -5.22 21.93 16.67
C ASN A 765 -4.02 22.91 16.63
N MET A 766 -4.25 24.18 16.96
CA MET A 766 -3.22 25.22 17.01
C MET A 766 -2.57 25.32 18.40
N GLY A 767 -2.78 24.32 19.24
CA GLY A 767 -2.16 24.15 20.53
C GLY A 767 -2.78 24.97 21.67
N TYR A 768 -2.27 24.74 22.86
CA TYR A 768 -2.65 25.43 24.08
C TYR A 768 -2.12 26.85 24.13
N SER A 769 -2.92 27.79 24.58
CA SER A 769 -2.52 29.17 24.82
C SER A 769 -3.07 29.70 26.16
N ARG A 770 -2.16 30.13 27.03
CA ARG A 770 -2.50 30.74 28.31
C ARG A 770 -3.17 32.10 28.16
N SER A 771 -2.73 32.88 27.15
CA SER A 771 -3.21 34.27 26.96
C SER A 771 -4.32 34.40 25.91
N GLY A 772 -4.76 33.29 25.34
CA GLY A 772 -5.68 33.24 24.21
C GLY A 772 -4.99 33.55 22.86
N VAL A 773 -5.49 32.96 21.80
CA VAL A 773 -5.04 33.20 20.44
C VAL A 773 -5.75 34.42 19.86
N ARG A 774 -5.02 35.23 19.06
CA ARG A 774 -5.57 36.44 18.44
C ARG A 774 -5.72 36.32 16.93
N THR A 775 -4.94 35.49 16.32
CA THR A 775 -4.92 35.35 14.85
C THR A 775 -4.57 33.93 14.42
N MET A 776 -5.18 33.50 13.33
CA MET A 776 -4.73 32.37 12.55
C MET A 776 -4.51 32.82 11.11
N THR A 777 -3.44 32.36 10.48
CA THR A 777 -3.13 32.68 9.09
C THR A 777 -3.15 31.37 8.29
N ILE A 778 -4.01 31.30 7.28
CA ILE A 778 -4.10 30.19 6.34
C ILE A 778 -3.29 30.58 5.10
N THR A 779 -2.28 29.82 4.73
CA THR A 779 -1.48 29.99 3.53
C THR A 779 -1.79 28.88 2.56
N PHE A 780 -2.20 29.25 1.35
CA PHE A 780 -2.60 28.30 0.31
C PHE A 780 -1.40 27.93 -0.58
N ALA A 781 -1.03 26.68 -0.63
CA ALA A 781 0.07 26.21 -1.47
C ALA A 781 -0.31 26.17 -2.95
N ASN A 782 -1.57 25.97 -3.28
CA ASN A 782 -2.06 25.75 -4.64
C ASN A 782 -3.08 26.83 -5.05
N THR A 783 -3.03 27.24 -6.32
CA THR A 783 -4.08 28.06 -6.94
C THR A 783 -5.31 27.20 -7.17
N GLY A 784 -6.49 27.71 -6.83
CA GLY A 784 -7.73 26.93 -6.93
C GLY A 784 -8.92 27.65 -6.30
N VAL A 785 -10.03 26.94 -6.27
CA VAL A 785 -11.23 27.31 -5.51
C VAL A 785 -11.38 26.31 -4.38
N TYR A 786 -11.33 26.79 -3.15
CA TYR A 786 -11.57 26.04 -1.93
C TYR A 786 -12.99 26.29 -1.49
N THR A 787 -13.85 25.30 -1.58
CA THR A 787 -15.25 25.39 -1.14
C THR A 787 -15.43 24.71 0.21
N TYR A 788 -16.31 25.26 1.04
CA TYR A 788 -16.60 24.76 2.39
C TYR A 788 -18.01 25.14 2.81
N ASP A 789 -18.62 24.34 3.68
CA ASP A 789 -19.90 24.68 4.30
C ASP A 789 -19.70 25.67 5.45
N LYS A 790 -18.76 25.36 6.34
CA LYS A 790 -18.40 26.21 7.47
C LYS A 790 -16.90 26.22 7.71
N LEU A 791 -16.36 27.39 7.99
CA LEU A 791 -15.02 27.56 8.54
C LEU A 791 -15.19 28.12 9.95
N ARG A 792 -14.73 27.41 10.97
CA ARG A 792 -14.95 27.75 12.36
C ARG A 792 -13.63 27.89 13.11
N VAL A 793 -13.58 28.84 14.03
CA VAL A 793 -12.54 28.92 15.06
C VAL A 793 -13.19 28.53 16.38
N VAL A 794 -12.64 27.54 17.03
CA VAL A 794 -13.20 27.06 18.32
C VAL A 794 -12.09 27.11 19.37
N SER A 795 -12.42 27.68 20.56
CA SER A 795 -11.56 27.58 21.73
C SER A 795 -12.18 26.60 22.73
N GLN A 796 -11.38 25.69 23.23
CA GLN A 796 -11.74 24.72 24.23
C GLN A 796 -10.91 25.00 25.50
N PRO A 797 -11.54 25.43 26.61
CA PRO A 797 -10.86 25.56 27.89
C PRO A 797 -10.22 24.23 28.33
N VAL A 798 -9.06 24.31 28.96
CA VAL A 798 -8.41 23.13 29.57
C VAL A 798 -8.70 23.00 31.07
N GLN A 799 -9.40 23.98 31.63
CA GLN A 799 -9.82 23.94 33.02
C GLN A 799 -10.78 22.75 33.28
N GLY A 800 -10.59 22.02 34.37
CA GLY A 800 -11.39 20.83 34.68
C GLY A 800 -10.95 19.53 34.01
N ILE A 801 -10.15 19.57 32.93
CA ILE A 801 -9.64 18.34 32.28
C ILE A 801 -8.84 17.50 33.28
N GLU A 802 -7.99 18.13 34.11
CA GLU A 802 -7.19 17.41 35.12
C GLU A 802 -8.09 16.69 36.13
N GLU A 803 -9.12 17.39 36.68
CA GLU A 803 -10.04 16.82 37.63
C GLU A 803 -10.84 15.66 37.08
N LYS A 804 -11.37 15.83 35.84
CA LYS A 804 -12.07 14.75 35.10
C LYS A 804 -11.13 13.57 34.84
N THR A 805 -9.88 13.83 34.47
CA THR A 805 -8.88 12.76 34.22
C THR A 805 -8.58 11.98 35.48
N VAL A 806 -8.35 12.67 36.62
CA VAL A 806 -8.11 12.03 37.92
C VAL A 806 -9.32 11.17 38.30
N LYS A 807 -10.56 11.69 38.18
CA LYS A 807 -11.77 10.93 38.45
C LYS A 807 -11.87 9.64 37.64
N LEU A 808 -11.59 9.69 36.34
CA LEU A 808 -11.60 8.51 35.47
C LEU A 808 -10.54 7.47 35.86
N GLY A 809 -9.39 7.90 36.38
CA GLY A 809 -8.31 7.07 36.85
C GLY A 809 -8.37 6.59 38.29
N GLU A 810 -9.34 7.06 39.12
CA GLU A 810 -9.43 6.71 40.55
C GLU A 810 -9.61 5.22 40.81
N GLU A 811 -10.48 4.58 40.05
CA GLU A 811 -10.71 3.14 40.09
C GLU A 811 -10.26 2.54 38.76
N ALA A 812 -8.97 2.32 38.63
CA ALA A 812 -8.34 1.87 37.40
C ALA A 812 -7.94 0.41 37.45
N LEU A 813 -7.65 -0.18 36.28
CA LEU A 813 -7.11 -1.51 36.17
C LEU A 813 -5.66 -1.51 36.66
N GLU A 814 -5.37 -2.33 37.66
CA GLU A 814 -4.04 -2.48 38.27
C GLU A 814 -3.37 -3.78 37.85
N ASN A 815 -2.08 -3.91 38.10
CA ASN A 815 -1.29 -5.12 37.82
C ASN A 815 -1.41 -5.60 36.37
N VAL A 816 -1.56 -4.66 35.43
CA VAL A 816 -1.75 -4.98 34.01
C VAL A 816 -0.57 -5.76 33.45
N LYS A 817 -0.84 -6.92 32.87
CA LYS A 817 0.14 -7.76 32.20
C LYS A 817 -0.31 -8.02 30.76
N MET A 818 0.62 -7.82 29.85
CA MET A 818 0.47 -8.19 28.45
C MET A 818 1.13 -9.54 28.24
N GLY A 819 0.35 -10.58 28.12
CA GLY A 819 0.80 -11.93 27.77
C GLY A 819 0.62 -12.25 26.28
N THR A 820 1.01 -13.47 25.91
CA THR A 820 0.75 -13.95 24.54
C THR A 820 -0.76 -14.09 24.31
N ASN A 821 -1.31 -13.23 23.44
CA ASN A 821 -2.76 -13.17 23.15
C ASN A 821 -3.64 -12.91 24.39
N GLU A 822 -3.14 -12.30 25.41
CA GLU A 822 -3.86 -12.11 26.66
C GLU A 822 -3.51 -10.77 27.33
N ILE A 823 -4.53 -10.10 27.86
CA ILE A 823 -4.37 -8.94 28.73
C ILE A 823 -5.04 -9.31 30.06
N THR A 824 -4.31 -9.17 31.17
CA THR A 824 -4.84 -9.40 32.52
C THR A 824 -4.61 -8.25 33.44
N GLY A 825 -5.44 -8.11 34.47
CA GLY A 825 -5.30 -7.12 35.51
C GLY A 825 -6.39 -7.28 36.58
N ASP A 826 -6.23 -6.54 37.67
CA ASP A 826 -7.16 -6.52 38.81
C ASP A 826 -7.81 -5.16 38.90
N ILE A 827 -9.07 -5.10 39.29
CA ILE A 827 -9.77 -3.83 39.51
C ILE A 827 -10.73 -3.95 40.69
N SER A 828 -10.88 -2.86 41.46
CA SER A 828 -11.89 -2.76 42.49
C SER A 828 -12.75 -1.54 42.22
N VAL A 829 -14.07 -1.72 42.10
CA VAL A 829 -15.02 -0.65 41.85
C VAL A 829 -16.01 -0.52 43.02
N SER A 830 -16.27 0.71 43.47
CA SER A 830 -17.14 1.02 44.58
C SER A 830 -18.62 0.94 44.23
N GLU A 831 -18.95 1.17 42.98
CA GLU A 831 -20.29 1.10 42.37
C GLU A 831 -20.24 0.49 40.98
N ARG A 832 -21.39 0.31 40.33
CA ARG A 832 -21.43 -0.16 38.96
C ARG A 832 -20.73 0.81 38.01
N LYS A 833 -19.76 0.37 37.25
CA LYS A 833 -18.98 1.18 36.31
C LYS A 833 -18.71 0.47 34.98
N ALA A 834 -18.41 1.24 33.96
CA ALA A 834 -17.84 0.72 32.72
C ALA A 834 -16.31 0.86 32.76
N LEU A 835 -15.61 -0.24 32.74
CA LEU A 835 -14.16 -0.29 32.52
C LEU A 835 -13.88 -0.14 31.04
N VAL A 836 -13.23 0.95 30.65
CA VAL A 836 -12.74 1.18 29.28
C VAL A 836 -11.29 0.79 29.17
N LEU A 837 -10.99 -0.07 28.19
CA LEU A 837 -9.63 -0.41 27.79
C LEU A 837 -9.34 0.33 26.48
N PRO A 838 -8.36 1.25 26.44
CA PRO A 838 -8.03 2.01 25.23
C PRO A 838 -7.21 1.15 24.25
N VAL A 839 -7.75 0.02 23.89
CA VAL A 839 -7.28 -0.92 22.87
C VAL A 839 -8.36 -0.98 21.80
N PRO A 840 -8.02 -0.90 20.51
CA PRO A 840 -8.99 -0.90 19.44
C PRO A 840 -9.92 -2.12 19.49
N TYR A 841 -11.20 -1.86 19.37
CA TYR A 841 -12.21 -2.93 19.38
C TYR A 841 -11.96 -3.91 18.23
N SER A 842 -11.95 -5.20 18.58
CA SER A 842 -11.86 -6.29 17.61
C SER A 842 -12.74 -7.46 18.07
N LYS A 843 -13.43 -8.05 17.10
CA LYS A 843 -14.20 -9.31 17.32
C LYS A 843 -13.30 -10.50 17.72
N GLY A 844 -11.97 -10.32 17.70
CA GLY A 844 -11.01 -11.32 18.15
C GLY A 844 -10.88 -11.43 19.67
N PHE A 845 -11.25 -10.37 20.41
CA PHE A 845 -11.20 -10.37 21.85
C PHE A 845 -12.42 -11.06 22.48
N THR A 846 -12.15 -11.84 23.53
CA THR A 846 -13.15 -12.38 24.44
C THR A 846 -12.76 -11.99 25.86
N ALA A 847 -13.70 -11.41 26.60
CA ALA A 847 -13.46 -10.89 27.94
C ALA A 847 -14.03 -11.82 29.02
N TYR A 848 -13.30 -11.91 30.12
CA TYR A 848 -13.68 -12.64 31.32
C TYR A 848 -13.55 -11.75 32.53
N VAL A 849 -14.59 -11.75 33.38
CA VAL A 849 -14.60 -11.12 34.69
C VAL A 849 -14.76 -12.24 35.73
N ASP A 850 -13.82 -12.39 36.64
CA ASP A 850 -13.77 -13.46 37.66
C ASP A 850 -13.89 -14.88 37.04
N GLY A 851 -13.24 -15.05 35.88
CA GLY A 851 -13.27 -16.30 35.12
C GLY A 851 -14.57 -16.58 34.34
N LYS A 852 -15.59 -15.69 34.41
CA LYS A 852 -16.85 -15.79 33.67
C LYS A 852 -16.81 -14.92 32.41
N GLU A 853 -17.14 -15.50 31.27
CA GLU A 853 -17.25 -14.77 30.01
C GLU A 853 -18.29 -13.64 30.14
N THR A 854 -17.89 -12.44 29.75
CA THR A 854 -18.68 -11.21 29.89
C THR A 854 -18.76 -10.47 28.54
N LYS A 855 -19.88 -9.78 28.31
CA LYS A 855 -20.10 -9.01 27.05
C LYS A 855 -19.04 -7.91 26.94
N LEU A 856 -18.26 -7.96 25.88
CA LEU A 856 -17.36 -6.90 25.49
C LEU A 856 -18.07 -5.99 24.49
N GLN A 857 -18.07 -4.67 24.74
CA GLN A 857 -18.72 -3.68 23.88
C GLN A 857 -17.69 -2.78 23.18
N LYS A 858 -18.06 -2.27 22.00
CA LYS A 858 -17.33 -1.16 21.35
C LYS A 858 -17.65 0.11 22.14
N ALA A 859 -16.64 0.85 22.53
CA ALA A 859 -16.76 2.06 23.32
C ALA A 859 -16.01 3.22 22.68
N ASN A 860 -16.52 4.44 22.84
CA ASN A 860 -15.87 5.65 22.34
C ASN A 860 -15.43 5.52 20.89
N THR A 861 -16.23 4.89 20.05
CA THR A 861 -16.01 4.60 18.62
C THR A 861 -14.83 3.66 18.36
N MET A 862 -13.75 3.72 19.13
CA MET A 862 -12.49 2.99 18.86
C MET A 862 -12.19 1.88 19.86
N PHE A 863 -12.57 2.03 21.16
CA PHE A 863 -12.05 1.23 22.27
C PHE A 863 -12.99 0.08 22.66
N MET A 864 -12.59 -0.64 23.70
CA MET A 864 -13.36 -1.73 24.28
C MET A 864 -13.86 -1.36 25.67
N ALA A 865 -15.06 -1.80 26.06
CA ALA A 865 -15.57 -1.64 27.41
C ALA A 865 -16.25 -2.88 27.97
N LEU A 866 -16.21 -2.98 29.30
CA LEU A 866 -16.90 -3.98 30.13
C LEU A 866 -17.70 -3.27 31.22
N GLU A 867 -18.94 -3.67 31.47
CA GLU A 867 -19.68 -3.24 32.67
C GLU A 867 -19.30 -4.14 33.85
N LEU A 868 -18.98 -3.51 35.00
CA LEU A 868 -18.58 -4.17 36.22
C LEU A 868 -19.60 -3.84 37.34
N GLU A 869 -19.97 -4.87 38.10
CA GLU A 869 -20.72 -4.70 39.36
C GLU A 869 -19.79 -4.22 40.49
N PRO A 870 -20.31 -3.63 41.59
CA PRO A 870 -19.46 -3.25 42.72
C PRO A 870 -18.68 -4.44 43.28
N GLY A 871 -17.39 -4.25 43.55
CA GLY A 871 -16.52 -5.30 44.08
C GLY A 871 -15.11 -5.31 43.51
N SER A 872 -14.33 -6.29 43.90
CA SER A 872 -12.99 -6.55 43.35
C SER A 872 -13.08 -7.65 42.31
N HIS A 873 -12.50 -7.41 41.15
CA HIS A 873 -12.61 -8.28 39.97
C HIS A 873 -11.24 -8.60 39.37
N GLU A 874 -11.08 -9.83 38.93
CA GLU A 874 -10.00 -10.25 38.04
C GLU A 874 -10.47 -10.11 36.59
N ILE A 875 -9.78 -9.28 35.80
CA ILE A 875 -10.08 -9.04 34.39
C ILE A 875 -9.12 -9.83 33.51
N ARG A 876 -9.65 -10.57 32.56
CA ARG A 876 -8.86 -11.27 31.56
C ARG A 876 -9.48 -11.15 30.18
N LEU A 877 -8.73 -10.60 29.24
CA LEU A 877 -9.09 -10.60 27.83
C LEU A 877 -8.19 -11.58 27.08
N THR A 878 -8.76 -12.42 26.23
CA THR A 878 -8.02 -13.32 25.36
C THR A 878 -8.26 -12.98 23.89
N TYR A 879 -7.23 -13.11 23.07
CA TYR A 879 -7.32 -12.76 21.65
C TYR A 879 -7.15 -13.99 20.76
N CYS A 880 -7.99 -14.07 19.74
CA CYS A 880 -7.84 -15.02 18.63
C CYS A 880 -8.19 -14.28 17.33
N THR A 881 -7.29 -14.31 16.35
CA THR A 881 -7.54 -13.71 15.03
C THR A 881 -8.95 -14.06 14.54
N PRO A 882 -9.79 -13.08 14.19
CA PRO A 882 -11.14 -13.32 13.71
C PRO A 882 -11.15 -14.28 12.53
N TYR A 883 -12.11 -15.21 12.56
CA TYR A 883 -12.28 -16.26 11.54
C TYR A 883 -11.14 -17.28 11.39
N LEU A 884 -10.06 -17.22 12.18
CA LEU A 884 -8.94 -18.17 12.11
C LEU A 884 -9.40 -19.62 12.33
N LYS A 885 -10.25 -19.85 13.34
CA LYS A 885 -10.79 -21.20 13.63
C LYS A 885 -11.56 -21.76 12.44
N ALA A 886 -12.38 -20.96 11.78
CA ALA A 886 -13.09 -21.35 10.57
C ALA A 886 -12.09 -21.62 9.41
N GLY A 887 -11.08 -20.76 9.25
CA GLY A 887 -10.01 -20.95 8.29
C GLY A 887 -9.25 -22.27 8.50
N MET A 888 -8.88 -22.59 9.74
CA MET A 888 -8.24 -23.87 10.10
C MET A 888 -9.13 -25.07 9.76
N PHE A 889 -10.41 -25.02 10.10
CA PHE A 889 -11.36 -26.07 9.77
C PHE A 889 -11.41 -26.34 8.25
N PHE A 890 -11.59 -25.26 7.45
CA PHE A 890 -11.62 -25.39 6.00
C PHE A 890 -10.28 -25.83 5.42
N SER A 891 -9.14 -25.40 5.99
CA SER A 891 -7.82 -25.85 5.52
C SER A 891 -7.63 -27.35 5.75
N VAL A 892 -7.99 -27.88 6.91
CA VAL A 892 -7.94 -29.31 7.20
C VAL A 892 -8.88 -30.08 6.26
N LEU A 893 -10.11 -29.62 6.08
CA LEU A 893 -11.06 -30.22 5.16
C LEU A 893 -10.55 -30.21 3.72
N GLY A 894 -9.97 -29.11 3.26
CA GLY A 894 -9.35 -28.99 1.94
C GLY A 894 -8.21 -29.99 1.73
N LEU A 895 -7.34 -30.15 2.72
CA LEU A 895 -6.26 -31.16 2.69
C LEU A 895 -6.81 -32.58 2.64
N VAL A 896 -7.86 -32.91 3.43
CA VAL A 896 -8.52 -34.21 3.39
C VAL A 896 -9.11 -34.50 2.00
N ILE A 897 -9.85 -33.54 1.44
CA ILE A 897 -10.41 -33.67 0.08
C ILE A 897 -9.26 -33.84 -0.94
N TYR A 898 -8.19 -33.05 -0.83
CA TYR A 898 -7.02 -33.18 -1.70
C TYR A 898 -6.42 -34.58 -1.63
N VAL A 899 -6.21 -35.13 -0.42
CA VAL A 899 -5.69 -36.48 -0.21
C VAL A 899 -6.64 -37.52 -0.83
N MET A 900 -7.96 -37.39 -0.64
CA MET A 900 -8.95 -38.26 -1.30
C MET A 900 -8.85 -38.20 -2.83
N LEU A 901 -8.67 -37.02 -3.41
CA LEU A 901 -8.45 -36.84 -4.86
C LEU A 901 -7.16 -37.52 -5.34
N VAL A 902 -6.09 -37.49 -4.51
CA VAL A 902 -4.80 -38.16 -4.81
C VAL A 902 -4.96 -39.65 -4.88
N PHE A 903 -5.66 -40.27 -3.88
CA PHE A 903 -5.81 -41.70 -3.77
C PHE A 903 -6.94 -42.25 -4.63
N ARG A 904 -7.82 -41.40 -5.17
CA ARG A 904 -8.87 -41.86 -6.09
C ARG A 904 -8.23 -42.49 -7.34
N LYS A 905 -8.32 -43.84 -7.42
CA LYS A 905 -7.90 -44.58 -8.62
C LYS A 905 -8.67 -44.05 -9.82
N LYS A 906 -7.97 -43.79 -10.95
CA LYS A 906 -8.63 -43.49 -12.23
C LYS A 906 -9.54 -44.70 -12.54
N LYS A 907 -10.85 -44.55 -12.47
CA LYS A 907 -11.81 -45.42 -13.15
C LYS A 907 -11.81 -45.07 -14.63
#